data_1a7baf4820b88df5745f3d8adb70ce16
#
_entry.id   1a7baf4820b88df5745f3d8adb70ce16
#
_cell.length_a   1.000
_cell.length_b   1.000
_cell.length_c   1.000
_cell.angle_alpha   90.00
_cell.angle_beta   90.00
_cell.angle_gamma   90.00
#
_symmetry.space_group_name_H-M   'P 1'
#
loop_
_entity.id
_entity.type
_entity.pdbx_description
1 polymer ?
#
loop_
_entity_poly.entity_id
_entity_poly.type
_entity_poly.pdbx_seq_one_letter_code
_entity_poly.pdbx_strand_id
1 'polypeptide(L)'
;MQKQNLELPSKLSLPANSSFENFGSSLHFKIEDYRDLEAVLELDEALWIATTAPISTLKIDPVFLSLLDTDDDERLRAEEIKDGIRFLKKYLMDYSVVRENNLSLPLAAINKKTKLGEQIHSSALKVLSRLNVTPESIKLDQVRTVKKEVLEGGLDQAGIVLVEAAKTNETRKYIEDILRTVGGKEHPNGQKGIDKDSLSSFMKECRHYIDWQLEAGEVNGDTATETLPLGKNTEEGYALFNSLLKKLIQYFLLCDIKRLNPEVLARTLELPEANLALNLINIDDAESYLKNAPLSYLNSEGTLDLNGEMNPYFAKKIKALTETVIKPLLGTDVEELTKDSFHKLQDIFQPFVQWTDRMPEVHVDTIEANTVQEYLSNQSYQQALEELIEESHKTAFVLDNLKELERLLLYQGYMLPLVNSFVSFPKLYHPEERALFEEGTLVMDGRHFTLAVKVEDRKHHIETSRSSNIFVIYCELYGAEYEKTYEIAVPITSGSRGNIRLNKWGIFNDINGNEHHAKVVDIVENPISISEAMVEPFVRISRAFFSRLEEFSSTAEEQLFTKDAKSKDKKKKDSGSAGLLAGGGFAVAALGSSFAFITKTLAGLHLKTVIFALLIFSSLIAIPAGIAAYYKLTRRDLSTILEGSGWGINSRMKLTKKQADTFTYHPNIS
;
A
#
# COMPACT_ATOMS: atom_id res chain seq x y z
N MET A 1 -13.29 47.22 -18.93
CA MET A 1 -13.30 46.01 -19.74
C MET A 1 -12.41 46.24 -20.95
N GLN A 2 -11.12 45.97 -20.81
CA GLN A 2 -10.17 45.96 -21.94
C GLN A 2 -10.35 44.61 -22.65
N LYS A 3 -10.74 44.70 -23.95
CA LYS A 3 -10.68 43.56 -24.85
C LYS A 3 -9.21 43.21 -25.06
N GLN A 4 -8.73 42.15 -24.45
CA GLN A 4 -7.49 41.49 -24.89
C GLN A 4 -7.79 40.95 -26.30
N ASN A 5 -7.16 41.52 -27.29
CA ASN A 5 -7.04 40.94 -28.62
C ASN A 5 -6.22 39.66 -28.47
N LEU A 6 -6.85 38.49 -28.47
CA LEU A 6 -6.16 37.24 -28.75
C LEU A 6 -5.68 37.33 -30.22
N GLU A 7 -4.41 37.66 -30.39
CA GLU A 7 -3.75 37.40 -31.67
C GLU A 7 -3.71 35.89 -31.85
N LEU A 8 -4.42 35.37 -32.83
CA LEU A 8 -4.30 33.99 -33.28
C LEU A 8 -2.82 33.75 -33.65
N PRO A 9 -2.16 32.72 -33.13
CA PRO A 9 -0.77 32.43 -33.46
C PRO A 9 -0.65 32.25 -34.96
N SER A 10 0.22 33.04 -35.56
CA SER A 10 0.63 32.93 -36.96
C SER A 10 1.14 31.52 -37.22
N LYS A 11 0.59 30.87 -38.27
CA LYS A 11 1.01 29.63 -38.93
C LYS A 11 1.93 28.73 -38.11
N LEU A 12 1.44 27.57 -37.71
CA LEU A 12 2.24 26.48 -37.12
C LEU A 12 3.52 26.32 -37.93
N SER A 13 4.64 26.72 -37.37
CA SER A 13 5.96 26.47 -37.94
C SER A 13 6.36 25.06 -37.58
N LEU A 14 6.06 24.12 -38.44
CA LEU A 14 6.54 22.75 -38.30
C LEU A 14 8.07 22.73 -38.47
N PRO A 15 8.80 21.90 -37.69
CA PRO A 15 10.25 21.73 -37.87
C PRO A 15 10.57 21.33 -39.30
N ALA A 16 11.70 21.81 -39.85
CA ALA A 16 12.04 21.82 -41.28
C ALA A 16 12.06 20.43 -41.96
N ASN A 17 12.15 19.32 -41.20
CA ASN A 17 12.17 17.94 -41.68
C ASN A 17 11.02 17.09 -41.12
N SER A 18 9.93 17.72 -40.72
CA SER A 18 8.79 17.00 -40.13
C SER A 18 8.13 16.09 -41.15
N SER A 19 8.00 14.81 -40.84
CA SER A 19 7.24 13.84 -41.60
C SER A 19 5.99 13.43 -40.81
N PHE A 20 4.90 13.17 -41.55
CA PHE A 20 3.65 12.70 -40.94
C PHE A 20 3.24 11.40 -41.60
N GLU A 21 2.71 10.51 -40.79
CA GLU A 21 2.15 9.25 -41.26
C GLU A 21 0.63 9.22 -41.00
N ASN A 22 -0.10 8.56 -41.92
CA ASN A 22 -1.55 8.48 -41.81
C ASN A 22 -1.98 7.13 -41.25
N PHE A 23 -2.50 7.13 -40.05
CA PHE A 23 -3.15 5.97 -39.43
C PHE A 23 -4.67 6.12 -39.51
N GLY A 24 -5.26 5.45 -40.50
CA GLY A 24 -6.68 5.56 -40.77
C GLY A 24 -7.06 6.91 -41.39
N SER A 25 -7.63 7.80 -40.63
CA SER A 25 -7.97 9.18 -41.04
C SER A 25 -7.30 10.24 -40.17
N SER A 26 -6.40 9.83 -39.31
CA SER A 26 -5.64 10.69 -38.40
C SER A 26 -4.20 10.81 -38.88
N LEU A 27 -3.71 12.05 -38.91
CA LEU A 27 -2.35 12.37 -39.33
C LEU A 27 -1.50 12.46 -38.08
N HIS A 28 -0.47 11.61 -37.96
CA HIS A 28 0.41 11.52 -36.80
C HIS A 28 1.80 11.98 -37.18
N PHE A 29 2.45 12.70 -36.25
CA PHE A 29 3.86 13.07 -36.42
C PHE A 29 4.73 11.81 -36.33
N LYS A 30 5.59 11.59 -37.34
CA LYS A 30 6.43 10.40 -37.42
C LYS A 30 7.71 10.59 -36.63
N ILE A 31 7.96 9.70 -35.68
CA ILE A 31 9.18 9.69 -34.84
C ILE A 31 9.89 8.35 -35.09
N GLU A 32 11.00 8.37 -35.81
CA GLU A 32 11.78 7.18 -36.14
C GLU A 32 13.03 7.03 -35.26
N ASP A 33 13.70 8.15 -35.00
CA ASP A 33 14.94 8.12 -34.25
C ASP A 33 15.15 9.39 -33.38
N TYR A 34 16.34 9.47 -32.76
CA TYR A 34 16.71 10.57 -31.86
C TYR A 34 16.63 11.96 -32.50
N ARG A 35 16.76 12.08 -33.83
CA ARG A 35 16.71 13.38 -34.54
C ARG A 35 15.30 13.98 -34.49
N ASP A 36 14.30 13.14 -34.48
CA ASP A 36 12.91 13.56 -34.40
C ASP A 36 12.53 14.04 -33.00
N LEU A 37 13.25 13.60 -31.94
CA LEU A 37 13.01 14.09 -30.58
C LEU A 37 13.27 15.59 -30.43
N GLU A 38 14.23 16.16 -31.18
CA GLU A 38 14.43 17.60 -31.19
C GLU A 38 13.24 18.35 -31.83
N ALA A 39 12.65 17.77 -32.87
CA ALA A 39 11.47 18.33 -33.49
C ALA A 39 10.23 18.29 -32.56
N VAL A 40 10.15 17.29 -31.70
CA VAL A 40 9.07 17.18 -30.69
C VAL A 40 9.10 18.35 -29.69
N LEU A 41 10.27 18.90 -29.36
CA LEU A 41 10.37 20.07 -28.47
C LEU A 41 9.68 21.32 -29.04
N GLU A 42 9.68 21.46 -30.36
CA GLU A 42 9.08 22.58 -31.07
C GLU A 42 7.64 22.27 -31.57
N LEU A 43 7.22 21.00 -31.46
CA LEU A 43 5.90 20.57 -31.88
C LEU A 43 4.84 21.11 -30.93
N ASP A 44 3.81 21.75 -31.50
CA ASP A 44 2.65 22.19 -30.74
C ASP A 44 1.92 20.98 -30.12
N GLU A 45 1.57 21.07 -28.84
CA GLU A 45 0.90 19.99 -28.12
C GLU A 45 -0.48 19.65 -28.70
N ALA A 46 -1.09 20.59 -29.43
CA ALA A 46 -2.32 20.33 -30.19
C ALA A 46 -2.14 19.25 -31.27
N LEU A 47 -0.92 18.93 -31.66
CA LEU A 47 -0.58 17.88 -32.61
C LEU A 47 -0.20 16.55 -31.94
N TRP A 48 -0.09 16.53 -30.62
CA TRP A 48 0.10 15.29 -29.86
C TRP A 48 -1.20 14.51 -29.77
N ILE A 49 -1.14 13.20 -29.85
CA ILE A 49 -2.32 12.34 -29.67
C ILE A 49 -2.78 12.33 -28.21
N ALA A 50 -1.82 12.20 -27.29
CA ALA A 50 -2.05 12.29 -25.85
C ALA A 50 -1.19 13.38 -25.23
N THR A 51 -1.77 14.13 -24.29
CA THR A 51 -1.08 15.20 -23.55
C THR A 51 -0.81 14.85 -22.11
N THR A 52 -1.51 13.83 -21.56
CA THR A 52 -1.27 13.32 -20.22
C THR A 52 -1.70 11.84 -20.10
N ALA A 53 -1.02 11.10 -19.25
CA ALA A 53 -1.33 9.70 -18.94
C ALA A 53 -1.03 9.36 -17.48
N PRO A 54 -1.84 8.48 -16.82
CA PRO A 54 -1.47 7.92 -15.52
C PRO A 54 -0.25 7.02 -15.64
N ILE A 55 0.71 7.16 -14.72
CA ILE A 55 1.93 6.31 -14.66
C ILE A 55 1.58 4.83 -14.56
N SER A 56 0.54 4.50 -13.78
CA SER A 56 0.07 3.13 -13.53
C SER A 56 -0.35 2.37 -14.79
N THR A 57 -0.63 3.10 -15.88
CA THR A 57 -1.03 2.52 -17.18
C THR A 57 0.13 2.27 -18.13
N LEU A 58 1.34 2.72 -17.79
CA LEU A 58 2.52 2.62 -18.65
C LEU A 58 3.39 1.41 -18.27
N LYS A 59 3.63 0.53 -19.22
CA LYS A 59 4.43 -0.70 -19.06
C LYS A 59 5.89 -0.47 -19.46
N ILE A 60 6.57 0.29 -18.64
CA ILE A 60 7.98 0.65 -18.79
C ILE A 60 8.62 0.68 -17.40
N ASP A 61 9.95 0.82 -17.33
CA ASP A 61 10.68 0.84 -16.07
C ASP A 61 10.09 1.86 -15.07
N PRO A 62 9.67 1.44 -13.85
CA PRO A 62 9.00 2.33 -12.90
C PRO A 62 9.93 3.44 -12.38
N VAL A 63 11.25 3.19 -12.30
CA VAL A 63 12.24 4.22 -11.90
C VAL A 63 12.34 5.30 -12.97
N PHE A 64 12.27 4.91 -14.26
CA PHE A 64 12.24 5.86 -15.36
C PHE A 64 11.02 6.79 -15.26
N LEU A 65 9.84 6.22 -15.01
CA LEU A 65 8.60 6.98 -14.87
C LEU A 65 8.65 7.94 -13.67
N SER A 66 9.11 7.46 -12.51
CA SER A 66 9.24 8.31 -11.31
C SER A 66 10.28 9.44 -11.44
N LEU A 67 11.28 9.28 -12.32
CA LEU A 67 12.25 10.32 -12.59
C LEU A 67 11.74 11.38 -13.58
N LEU A 68 10.68 11.06 -14.34
CA LEU A 68 10.00 12.01 -15.24
C LEU A 68 8.87 12.75 -14.54
N ASP A 69 8.13 12.09 -13.66
CA ASP A 69 7.11 12.71 -12.80
C ASP A 69 7.78 13.62 -11.78
N THR A 70 7.87 14.91 -12.12
CA THR A 70 8.63 15.88 -11.34
C THR A 70 7.82 16.56 -10.25
N ASP A 71 6.50 16.48 -10.33
CA ASP A 71 5.56 17.05 -9.36
C ASP A 71 4.89 15.98 -8.48
N ASP A 72 5.27 14.68 -8.63
CA ASP A 72 4.82 13.51 -7.86
C ASP A 72 3.27 13.35 -7.86
N ASP A 73 2.61 13.69 -8.99
CA ASP A 73 1.15 13.59 -9.11
C ASP A 73 0.66 12.28 -9.74
N GLU A 74 1.58 11.32 -9.96
CA GLU A 74 1.36 10.00 -10.57
C GLU A 74 0.87 10.07 -12.02
N ARG A 75 1.12 11.16 -12.69
CA ARG A 75 0.76 11.38 -14.10
C ARG A 75 1.94 11.96 -14.86
N LEU A 76 2.09 11.56 -16.12
CA LEU A 76 3.02 12.22 -17.03
C LEU A 76 2.28 13.20 -17.92
N ARG A 77 2.88 14.37 -18.10
CA ARG A 77 2.42 15.43 -19.01
C ARG A 77 3.43 15.71 -20.11
N ALA A 78 2.94 16.36 -21.18
CA ALA A 78 3.78 16.72 -22.33
C ALA A 78 5.03 17.54 -21.94
N GLU A 79 4.92 18.50 -20.99
CA GLU A 79 6.07 19.29 -20.55
C GLU A 79 7.13 18.47 -19.83
N GLU A 80 6.77 17.51 -19.00
CA GLU A 80 7.72 16.61 -18.32
C GLU A 80 8.48 15.74 -19.32
N ILE A 81 7.78 15.27 -20.36
CA ILE A 81 8.40 14.53 -21.46
C ILE A 81 9.38 15.44 -22.21
N LYS A 82 8.99 16.68 -22.51
CA LYS A 82 9.88 17.67 -23.13
C LYS A 82 11.10 17.98 -22.25
N ASP A 83 10.92 18.06 -20.92
CA ASP A 83 12.02 18.25 -19.98
C ASP A 83 12.99 17.06 -19.98
N GLY A 84 12.47 15.84 -20.09
CA GLY A 84 13.29 14.64 -20.29
C GLY A 84 14.13 14.70 -21.58
N ILE A 85 13.54 15.17 -22.69
CA ILE A 85 14.28 15.36 -23.95
C ILE A 85 15.34 16.47 -23.80
N ARG A 86 14.99 17.60 -23.13
CA ARG A 86 15.95 18.69 -22.82
C ARG A 86 17.12 18.19 -21.98
N PHE A 87 16.85 17.31 -21.01
CA PHE A 87 17.89 16.67 -20.20
C PHE A 87 18.85 15.86 -21.06
N LEU A 88 18.36 14.97 -21.93
CA LEU A 88 19.21 14.24 -22.86
C LEU A 88 20.07 15.19 -23.71
N LYS A 89 19.46 16.23 -24.28
CA LYS A 89 20.14 17.24 -25.10
C LYS A 89 21.25 17.97 -24.35
N LYS A 90 21.12 18.19 -23.08
CA LYS A 90 22.11 18.88 -22.24
C LYS A 90 23.29 17.99 -21.87
N TYR A 91 23.05 16.69 -21.60
CA TYR A 91 24.06 15.80 -21.01
C TYR A 91 24.64 14.75 -21.96
N LEU A 92 24.13 14.63 -23.17
CA LEU A 92 24.76 13.84 -24.24
C LEU A 92 25.47 14.75 -25.27
N MET A 93 26.61 14.30 -25.78
CA MET A 93 27.29 14.87 -26.93
C MET A 93 26.94 14.14 -28.23
N ASP A 94 26.71 12.83 -28.13
CA ASP A 94 26.28 11.99 -29.23
C ASP A 94 24.89 11.45 -28.97
N TYR A 95 23.91 11.96 -29.71
CA TYR A 95 22.50 11.56 -29.59
C TYR A 95 22.19 10.23 -30.29
N SER A 96 23.09 9.71 -31.13
CA SER A 96 22.88 8.44 -31.84
C SER A 96 22.77 7.26 -30.88
N VAL A 97 23.16 7.45 -29.62
CA VAL A 97 23.01 6.47 -28.54
C VAL A 97 21.57 6.34 -28.07
N VAL A 98 20.72 7.35 -28.29
CA VAL A 98 19.29 7.37 -27.89
C VAL A 98 18.52 6.46 -28.83
N ARG A 99 18.28 5.23 -28.39
CA ARG A 99 17.57 4.20 -29.13
C ARG A 99 16.72 3.37 -28.18
N GLU A 100 15.65 2.83 -28.69
CA GLU A 100 14.77 1.97 -27.92
C GLU A 100 15.53 0.81 -27.27
N ASN A 101 15.31 0.63 -25.97
CA ASN A 101 15.92 -0.40 -25.12
C ASN A 101 17.47 -0.39 -25.09
N ASN A 102 18.12 0.70 -25.48
CA ASN A 102 19.56 0.82 -25.35
C ASN A 102 19.94 1.31 -23.95
N LEU A 103 20.26 0.40 -23.06
CA LEU A 103 20.63 0.64 -21.66
C LEU A 103 22.16 0.56 -21.46
N SER A 104 22.94 0.77 -22.53
CA SER A 104 24.41 0.82 -22.52
C SER A 104 24.88 2.14 -23.10
N LEU A 105 25.62 2.92 -22.31
CA LEU A 105 26.09 4.27 -22.68
C LEU A 105 27.61 4.28 -22.83
N PRO A 106 28.15 4.55 -24.03
CA PRO A 106 29.56 4.83 -24.20
C PRO A 106 29.98 6.07 -23.42
N LEU A 107 31.05 6.01 -22.65
CA LEU A 107 31.50 7.15 -21.82
C LEU A 107 31.85 8.38 -22.66
N ALA A 108 32.27 8.19 -23.89
CA ALA A 108 32.57 9.26 -24.85
C ALA A 108 31.32 10.08 -25.24
N ALA A 109 30.12 9.48 -25.13
CA ALA A 109 28.86 10.15 -25.44
C ALA A 109 28.39 11.14 -24.36
N ILE A 110 28.98 11.12 -23.16
CA ILE A 110 28.61 11.98 -22.05
C ILE A 110 29.20 13.39 -22.25
N ASN A 111 28.38 14.42 -22.09
CA ASN A 111 28.78 15.81 -22.21
C ASN A 111 29.50 16.30 -20.94
N LYS A 112 30.83 16.27 -20.94
CA LYS A 112 31.69 16.71 -19.82
C LYS A 112 31.85 18.22 -19.68
N LYS A 113 31.27 19.02 -20.59
CA LYS A 113 31.35 20.49 -20.51
C LYS A 113 30.47 21.07 -19.40
N THR A 114 29.54 20.30 -18.85
CA THR A 114 28.68 20.72 -17.76
C THR A 114 29.15 20.07 -16.44
N LYS A 115 28.99 20.77 -15.32
CA LYS A 115 29.39 20.27 -13.99
C LYS A 115 28.76 18.92 -13.70
N LEU A 116 27.44 18.74 -13.94
CA LEU A 116 26.74 17.48 -13.72
C LEU A 116 27.19 16.40 -14.69
N GLY A 117 27.42 16.72 -15.97
CA GLY A 117 27.94 15.74 -16.94
C GLY A 117 29.34 15.22 -16.59
N GLU A 118 30.22 16.08 -16.03
CA GLU A 118 31.51 15.65 -15.51
C GLU A 118 31.35 14.71 -14.30
N GLN A 119 30.41 15.03 -13.38
CA GLN A 119 30.06 14.18 -12.23
C GLN A 119 29.52 12.84 -12.68
N ILE A 120 28.58 12.79 -13.62
CA ILE A 120 28.03 11.57 -14.21
C ILE A 120 29.15 10.71 -14.83
N HIS A 121 30.03 11.31 -15.62
CA HIS A 121 31.18 10.62 -16.24
C HIS A 121 32.14 10.06 -15.17
N SER A 122 32.50 10.84 -14.16
CA SER A 122 33.33 10.40 -13.05
C SER A 122 32.70 9.25 -12.27
N SER A 123 31.39 9.30 -12.05
CA SER A 123 30.66 8.24 -11.37
C SER A 123 30.62 6.95 -12.20
N ALA A 124 30.43 7.05 -13.51
CA ALA A 124 30.52 5.90 -14.40
C ALA A 124 31.90 5.23 -14.34
N LEU A 125 32.98 6.01 -14.34
CA LEU A 125 34.33 5.47 -14.16
C LEU A 125 34.53 4.77 -12.81
N LYS A 126 34.00 5.33 -11.72
CA LYS A 126 34.08 4.72 -10.39
C LYS A 126 33.30 3.39 -10.32
N VAL A 127 32.12 3.33 -10.92
CA VAL A 127 31.31 2.08 -11.02
C VAL A 127 32.09 1.02 -11.77
N LEU A 128 32.63 1.32 -12.95
CA LEU A 128 33.40 0.40 -13.76
C LEU A 128 34.68 -0.08 -13.08
N SER A 129 35.41 0.85 -12.42
CA SER A 129 36.58 0.52 -11.61
C SER A 129 36.24 -0.42 -10.45
N ARG A 130 35.14 -0.17 -9.73
CA ARG A 130 34.67 -1.04 -8.63
C ARG A 130 34.34 -2.46 -9.10
N LEU A 131 33.76 -2.58 -10.28
CA LEU A 131 33.39 -3.87 -10.90
C LEU A 131 34.55 -4.50 -11.70
N ASN A 132 35.73 -3.88 -11.76
CA ASN A 132 36.87 -4.32 -12.58
C ASN A 132 36.54 -4.51 -14.06
N VAL A 133 35.73 -3.61 -14.63
CA VAL A 133 35.31 -3.61 -16.03
C VAL A 133 36.07 -2.53 -16.82
N THR A 134 36.31 -2.77 -18.11
CA THR A 134 36.96 -1.80 -19.01
C THR A 134 36.12 -0.52 -19.14
N PRO A 135 36.73 0.68 -19.11
CA PRO A 135 36.01 1.96 -19.06
C PRO A 135 35.54 2.45 -20.45
N GLU A 136 34.95 1.59 -21.26
CA GLU A 136 34.44 1.96 -22.59
C GLU A 136 32.98 2.40 -22.56
N SER A 137 32.14 1.61 -21.90
CA SER A 137 30.71 1.85 -21.77
C SER A 137 30.18 1.40 -20.41
N ILE A 138 29.15 2.08 -19.93
CA ILE A 138 28.46 1.77 -18.68
C ILE A 138 27.05 1.23 -18.97
N LYS A 139 26.63 0.17 -18.25
CA LYS A 139 25.30 -0.43 -18.39
C LYS A 139 24.44 -0.15 -17.16
N LEU A 140 23.13 -0.10 -17.36
CA LEU A 140 22.16 0.15 -16.28
C LEU A 140 22.30 -0.87 -15.14
N ASP A 141 22.44 -2.17 -15.46
CA ASP A 141 22.58 -3.21 -14.44
C ASP A 141 23.81 -3.03 -13.56
N GLN A 142 24.92 -2.53 -14.13
CA GLN A 142 26.14 -2.23 -13.39
C GLN A 142 25.92 -1.10 -12.39
N VAL A 143 25.20 -0.05 -12.81
CA VAL A 143 24.87 1.08 -11.94
C VAL A 143 23.95 0.62 -10.80
N ARG A 144 22.92 -0.16 -11.12
CA ARG A 144 21.96 -0.69 -10.13
C ARG A 144 22.62 -1.65 -9.13
N THR A 145 23.55 -2.49 -9.60
CA THR A 145 24.32 -3.39 -8.73
C THR A 145 25.13 -2.58 -7.71
N VAL A 146 25.91 -1.60 -8.15
CA VAL A 146 26.71 -0.77 -7.25
C VAL A 146 25.83 0.08 -6.33
N LYS A 147 24.72 0.64 -6.84
CA LYS A 147 23.75 1.38 -6.03
C LYS A 147 23.17 0.53 -4.92
N LYS A 148 22.79 -0.72 -5.21
CA LYS A 148 22.30 -1.68 -4.24
C LYS A 148 23.35 -2.01 -3.17
N GLU A 149 24.58 -2.29 -3.59
CA GLU A 149 25.70 -2.56 -2.65
C GLU A 149 25.97 -1.38 -1.71
N VAL A 150 25.87 -0.14 -2.22
CA VAL A 150 26.07 1.08 -1.41
C VAL A 150 24.92 1.25 -0.41
N LEU A 151 23.68 0.98 -0.80
CA LEU A 151 22.52 1.03 0.09
C LEU A 151 22.53 -0.07 1.16
N GLU A 152 22.94 -1.29 0.78
CA GLU A 152 23.10 -2.43 1.71
C GLU A 152 24.26 -2.23 2.71
N GLY A 153 25.20 -1.34 2.41
CA GLY A 153 26.29 -0.95 3.31
C GLY A 153 25.85 -0.17 4.55
N GLY A 154 24.58 0.15 4.71
CA GLY A 154 24.01 0.77 5.90
C GLY A 154 24.27 2.27 6.04
N LEU A 155 24.76 2.91 4.98
CA LEU A 155 25.00 4.36 4.92
C LEU A 155 24.07 5.00 3.89
N ASP A 156 23.26 5.95 4.30
CA ASP A 156 22.29 6.63 3.43
C ASP A 156 22.67 8.07 3.06
N GLN A 157 21.78 8.74 2.33
CA GLN A 157 21.97 10.13 1.88
C GLN A 157 21.79 11.19 2.98
N ALA A 158 21.07 10.87 4.05
CA ALA A 158 20.70 11.83 5.08
C ALA A 158 21.65 11.82 6.28
N GLY A 159 22.76 11.08 6.20
CA GLY A 159 23.66 10.88 7.33
C GLY A 159 23.08 9.91 8.36
N ILE A 160 22.16 9.03 7.94
CA ILE A 160 21.58 8.00 8.79
C ILE A 160 22.43 6.73 8.69
N VAL A 161 22.94 6.28 9.82
CA VAL A 161 23.83 5.12 9.94
C VAL A 161 23.03 3.96 10.53
N LEU A 162 22.97 2.83 9.83
CA LEU A 162 22.36 1.60 10.32
C LEU A 162 23.32 0.79 11.18
N VAL A 163 22.80 -0.16 11.96
CA VAL A 163 23.57 -1.06 12.80
C VAL A 163 24.61 -1.86 12.00
N GLU A 164 24.26 -2.23 10.75
CA GLU A 164 25.11 -3.01 9.84
C GLU A 164 26.36 -2.24 9.38
N ALA A 165 26.34 -0.90 9.41
CA ALA A 165 27.50 -0.08 9.07
C ALA A 165 28.58 -0.08 10.13
N ALA A 166 28.31 -0.59 11.33
CA ALA A 166 29.27 -0.67 12.42
C ALA A 166 30.46 -1.55 12.07
N LYS A 167 31.68 -0.99 12.18
CA LYS A 167 32.94 -1.67 11.87
C LYS A 167 33.41 -2.59 12.99
N THR A 168 32.95 -2.34 14.24
CA THR A 168 33.29 -3.11 15.43
C THR A 168 32.03 -3.53 16.20
N ASN A 169 32.16 -4.54 17.07
CA ASN A 169 31.05 -4.97 17.92
C ASN A 169 30.70 -3.91 18.98
N GLU A 170 31.68 -3.16 19.46
CA GLU A 170 31.46 -2.07 20.41
C GLU A 170 30.64 -0.95 19.76
N THR A 171 31.00 -0.50 18.56
CA THR A 171 30.23 0.50 17.81
C THR A 171 28.81 0.00 17.49
N ARG A 172 28.66 -1.30 17.18
CA ARG A 172 27.36 -1.92 16.96
C ARG A 172 26.47 -1.82 18.19
N LYS A 173 26.99 -2.25 19.34
CA LYS A 173 26.27 -2.18 20.62
C LYS A 173 25.89 -0.72 20.95
N TYR A 174 26.81 0.21 20.71
CA TYR A 174 26.58 1.64 20.93
C TYR A 174 25.42 2.17 20.11
N ILE A 175 25.36 1.83 18.80
CA ILE A 175 24.25 2.18 17.91
C ILE A 175 22.93 1.55 18.38
N GLU A 176 22.96 0.26 18.77
CA GLU A 176 21.78 -0.45 19.28
C GLU A 176 21.25 0.19 20.57
N ASP A 177 22.12 0.60 21.49
CA ASP A 177 21.73 1.28 22.71
C ASP A 177 21.11 2.65 22.43
N ILE A 178 21.64 3.42 21.49
CA ILE A 178 21.04 4.70 21.04
C ILE A 178 19.64 4.45 20.46
N LEU A 179 19.51 3.48 19.55
CA LEU A 179 18.22 3.15 18.92
C LEU A 179 17.16 2.71 19.93
N ARG A 180 17.58 1.94 20.94
CA ARG A 180 16.68 1.43 21.98
C ARG A 180 16.18 2.52 22.92
N THR A 181 16.99 3.54 23.17
CA THR A 181 16.71 4.61 24.14
C THR A 181 16.07 5.82 23.46
N VAL A 182 16.83 6.64 22.79
CA VAL A 182 16.36 7.88 22.16
C VAL A 182 15.68 7.64 20.80
N GLY A 183 15.77 6.41 20.26
CA GLY A 183 15.25 6.08 18.94
C GLY A 183 16.17 6.52 17.81
N GLY A 184 15.65 6.41 16.57
CA GLY A 184 16.38 6.77 15.36
C GLY A 184 15.47 7.30 14.29
N LYS A 185 16.06 7.76 13.17
CA LYS A 185 15.35 8.21 11.97
C LYS A 185 15.16 7.06 10.99
N GLU A 186 14.13 7.17 10.17
CA GLU A 186 13.81 6.18 9.14
C GLU A 186 14.79 6.29 7.97
N HIS A 187 15.45 5.19 7.66
CA HIS A 187 16.34 5.05 6.51
C HIS A 187 15.52 4.66 5.27
N PRO A 188 15.93 5.02 4.02
CA PRO A 188 15.20 4.69 2.80
C PRO A 188 14.89 3.21 2.56
N ASN A 189 15.59 2.31 3.24
CA ASN A 189 15.29 0.86 3.20
C ASN A 189 14.20 0.42 4.19
N GLY A 190 13.58 1.36 4.95
CA GLY A 190 12.53 1.08 5.93
C GLY A 190 13.04 0.69 7.33
N GLN A 191 14.36 0.63 7.56
CA GLN A 191 14.94 0.39 8.88
C GLN A 191 15.17 1.73 9.61
N LYS A 192 15.39 1.67 10.94
CA LYS A 192 15.77 2.84 11.73
C LYS A 192 17.29 2.90 11.88
N GLY A 193 17.84 4.08 11.70
CA GLY A 193 19.27 4.36 11.87
C GLY A 193 19.52 5.63 12.70
N ILE A 194 20.80 5.89 12.98
CA ILE A 194 21.25 6.99 13.82
C ILE A 194 21.77 8.14 12.95
N ASP A 195 21.32 9.33 13.24
CA ASP A 195 21.86 10.57 12.72
C ASP A 195 22.54 11.40 13.81
N LYS A 196 23.06 12.57 13.41
CA LYS A 196 23.74 13.50 14.33
C LYS A 196 22.84 14.00 15.47
N ASP A 197 21.54 14.18 15.19
CA ASP A 197 20.57 14.65 16.19
C ASP A 197 20.29 13.56 17.23
N SER A 198 20.12 12.31 16.78
CA SER A 198 19.95 11.15 17.68
C SER A 198 21.16 10.94 18.57
N LEU A 199 22.37 11.04 18.01
CA LEU A 199 23.61 10.98 18.79
C LEU A 199 23.69 12.11 19.82
N SER A 200 23.40 13.35 19.42
CA SER A 200 23.42 14.50 20.32
C SER A 200 22.41 14.37 21.46
N SER A 201 21.21 13.90 21.17
CA SER A 201 20.15 13.65 22.15
C SER A 201 20.56 12.58 23.14
N PHE A 202 21.12 11.47 22.66
CA PHE A 202 21.64 10.39 23.50
C PHE A 202 22.73 10.88 24.46
N MET A 203 23.72 11.59 23.94
CA MET A 203 24.81 12.13 24.75
C MET A 203 24.32 13.14 25.79
N LYS A 204 23.28 13.90 25.48
CA LYS A 204 22.64 14.81 26.44
C LYS A 204 21.94 14.05 27.56
N GLU A 205 21.14 13.03 27.23
CA GLU A 205 20.48 12.19 28.22
C GLU A 205 21.49 11.45 29.09
N CYS A 206 22.53 10.90 28.49
CA CYS A 206 23.63 10.27 29.24
C CYS A 206 24.27 11.20 30.29
N ARG A 207 24.54 12.46 29.90
CA ARG A 207 25.09 13.46 30.84
C ARG A 207 24.11 13.75 31.98
N HIS A 208 22.83 14.03 31.67
CA HIS A 208 21.85 14.32 32.69
C HIS A 208 21.68 13.14 33.66
N TYR A 209 21.71 11.92 33.13
CA TYR A 209 21.61 10.72 33.95
C TYR A 209 22.84 10.52 34.88
N ILE A 210 24.05 10.67 34.35
CA ILE A 210 25.27 10.52 35.15
C ILE A 210 25.42 11.68 36.14
N ASP A 211 25.12 12.92 35.77
CA ASP A 211 25.15 14.06 36.67
C ASP A 211 24.20 13.83 37.86
N TRP A 212 22.99 13.33 37.61
CA TRP A 212 22.05 12.94 38.64
C TRP A 212 22.56 11.79 39.50
N GLN A 213 23.18 10.75 38.93
CA GLN A 213 23.78 9.65 39.67
C GLN A 213 24.91 10.14 40.59
N LEU A 214 25.76 11.04 40.11
CA LEU A 214 26.86 11.62 40.86
C LEU A 214 26.42 12.50 42.05
N GLU A 215 25.22 13.06 42.02
CA GLU A 215 24.63 13.75 43.17
C GLU A 215 24.48 12.80 44.39
N ALA A 216 24.27 11.53 44.17
CA ALA A 216 24.18 10.52 45.21
C ALA A 216 25.54 10.01 45.73
N GLY A 217 26.64 10.38 45.07
CA GLY A 217 28.02 10.00 45.39
C GLY A 217 28.74 9.33 44.24
N GLU A 218 28.94 8.03 44.28
CA GLU A 218 29.57 7.28 43.20
C GLU A 218 28.52 6.67 42.24
N VAL A 219 28.88 6.58 40.97
CA VAL A 219 28.11 5.80 40.02
C VAL A 219 28.11 4.34 40.47
N ASN A 220 26.92 3.73 40.65
CA ASN A 220 26.61 2.42 41.24
C ASN A 220 26.64 2.30 42.79
N GLY A 221 26.93 3.34 43.54
CA GLY A 221 26.61 3.44 44.97
C GLY A 221 27.12 2.32 45.88
N ASP A 222 28.28 1.76 45.64
CA ASP A 222 28.84 0.72 46.53
C ASP A 222 29.15 1.24 47.90
N THR A 223 29.42 2.55 48.03
CA THR A 223 29.77 3.22 49.29
C THR A 223 28.52 3.92 49.85
N ALA A 224 28.29 3.78 51.16
CA ALA A 224 27.22 4.52 51.82
C ALA A 224 27.49 6.03 51.83
N THR A 225 26.51 6.82 51.42
CA THR A 225 26.53 8.30 51.40
C THR A 225 25.32 8.85 52.14
N GLU A 226 25.22 10.18 52.28
CA GLU A 226 24.05 10.80 52.87
C GLU A 226 22.77 10.53 52.02
N THR A 227 22.90 10.49 50.71
CA THR A 227 21.81 10.18 49.77
C THR A 227 21.52 8.68 49.69
N LEU A 228 22.54 7.84 49.73
CA LEU A 228 22.45 6.39 49.64
C LEU A 228 22.93 5.73 50.95
N PRO A 229 22.16 5.83 52.06
CA PRO A 229 22.62 5.44 53.38
C PRO A 229 22.94 3.95 53.55
N LEU A 230 22.44 3.10 52.67
CA LEU A 230 22.75 1.66 52.59
C LEU A 230 23.57 1.30 51.35
N GLY A 231 24.19 2.30 50.69
CA GLY A 231 24.87 2.10 49.41
C GLY A 231 23.89 1.57 48.33
N LYS A 232 24.30 0.61 47.53
CA LYS A 232 23.49 -0.02 46.48
C LYS A 232 22.19 -0.68 46.98
N ASN A 233 22.10 -1.00 48.28
CA ASN A 233 20.92 -1.60 48.87
C ASN A 233 19.89 -0.55 49.35
N THR A 234 20.14 0.75 49.13
CA THR A 234 19.26 1.83 49.62
C THR A 234 17.88 1.75 49.04
N GLU A 235 17.74 1.49 47.74
CA GLU A 235 16.44 1.37 47.06
C GLU A 235 15.61 0.21 47.62
N GLU A 236 16.19 -0.98 47.72
CA GLU A 236 15.52 -2.16 48.30
C GLU A 236 15.18 -1.93 49.80
N GLY A 237 16.10 -1.35 50.54
CA GLY A 237 15.90 -1.02 51.96
C GLY A 237 14.78 -0.01 52.17
N TYR A 238 14.75 1.07 51.34
CA TYR A 238 13.68 2.05 51.37
C TYR A 238 12.33 1.46 50.94
N ALA A 239 12.29 0.67 49.89
CA ALA A 239 11.06 0.01 49.42
C ALA A 239 10.48 -0.89 50.54
N LEU A 240 11.33 -1.65 51.26
CA LEU A 240 10.90 -2.44 52.40
C LEU A 240 10.38 -1.57 53.54
N PHE A 241 11.13 -0.52 53.93
CA PHE A 241 10.72 0.44 54.95
C PHE A 241 9.40 1.12 54.61
N ASN A 242 9.24 1.62 53.38
CA ASN A 242 8.03 2.30 52.90
C ASN A 242 6.83 1.33 52.85
N SER A 243 7.04 0.05 52.57
CA SER A 243 5.96 -0.96 52.61
C SER A 243 5.39 -1.17 54.03
N LEU A 244 6.15 -0.88 55.07
CA LEU A 244 5.79 -0.99 56.47
C LEU A 244 5.47 0.35 57.10
N LEU A 245 5.76 1.49 56.44
CA LEU A 245 5.67 2.82 56.99
C LEU A 245 4.32 3.10 57.64
N LYS A 246 3.22 2.83 56.94
CA LYS A 246 1.84 3.07 57.48
C LYS A 246 1.57 2.21 58.72
N LYS A 247 2.12 1.01 58.79
CA LYS A 247 1.96 0.12 59.95
C LYS A 247 2.78 0.52 61.14
N LEU A 248 3.98 1.00 60.90
CA LEU A 248 4.82 1.58 61.96
C LEU A 248 4.17 2.85 62.54
N ILE A 249 3.70 3.74 61.69
CA ILE A 249 2.92 4.92 62.11
C ILE A 249 1.71 4.52 62.97
N GLN A 250 0.92 3.53 62.46
CA GLN A 250 -0.25 3.02 63.15
C GLN A 250 0.13 2.51 64.56
N TYR A 251 1.23 1.72 64.67
CA TYR A 251 1.71 1.15 65.92
C TYR A 251 2.03 2.24 66.97
N PHE A 252 2.86 3.22 66.57
CA PHE A 252 3.27 4.31 67.49
C PHE A 252 2.08 5.19 67.89
N LEU A 253 1.17 5.50 66.95
CA LEU A 253 -0.06 6.24 67.27
C LEU A 253 -0.94 5.49 68.28
N LEU A 254 -1.06 4.16 68.14
CA LEU A 254 -1.85 3.36 69.09
C LEU A 254 -1.18 3.27 70.46
N CYS A 255 0.15 3.25 70.54
CA CYS A 255 0.91 3.35 71.79
C CYS A 255 0.68 4.73 72.48
N ASP A 256 0.68 5.81 71.69
CA ASP A 256 0.37 7.16 72.23
C ASP A 256 -1.05 7.24 72.76
N ILE A 257 -2.05 6.67 72.04
CA ILE A 257 -3.45 6.61 72.52
C ILE A 257 -3.52 5.76 73.81
N LYS A 258 -2.82 4.62 73.90
CA LYS A 258 -2.79 3.81 75.11
C LYS A 258 -2.20 4.56 76.29
N ARG A 259 -1.13 5.35 76.09
CA ARG A 259 -0.51 6.17 77.13
C ARG A 259 -1.43 7.30 77.60
N LEU A 260 -2.18 7.95 76.66
CA LEU A 260 -3.05 9.06 77.01
C LEU A 260 -4.34 8.60 77.65
N ASN A 261 -4.98 7.57 77.12
CA ASN A 261 -6.23 7.01 77.64
C ASN A 261 -6.38 5.52 77.34
N PRO A 262 -5.93 4.64 78.25
CA PRO A 262 -5.97 3.19 78.09
C PRO A 262 -7.37 2.62 77.86
N GLU A 263 -8.42 3.26 78.46
CA GLU A 263 -9.79 2.77 78.37
C GLU A 263 -10.41 3.00 76.97
N VAL A 264 -10.02 4.08 76.30
CA VAL A 264 -10.49 4.35 74.89
C VAL A 264 -9.98 3.25 73.97
N LEU A 265 -8.74 2.83 74.13
CA LEU A 265 -8.17 1.79 73.31
C LEU A 265 -8.79 0.43 73.61
N ALA A 266 -9.03 0.09 74.87
CA ALA A 266 -9.71 -1.14 75.25
C ALA A 266 -11.09 -1.26 74.62
N ARG A 267 -11.88 -0.18 74.69
CA ARG A 267 -13.23 -0.12 74.05
C ARG A 267 -13.19 -0.17 72.52
N THR A 268 -12.11 0.28 71.90
CA THR A 268 -11.99 0.31 70.43
C THR A 268 -11.52 -1.03 69.91
N LEU A 269 -10.74 -1.77 70.68
CA LEU A 269 -10.24 -3.11 70.37
C LEU A 269 -11.19 -4.21 70.83
N GLU A 270 -12.16 -3.94 71.74
CA GLU A 270 -13.28 -4.81 72.00
C GLU A 270 -14.14 -4.86 70.74
N LEU A 271 -14.14 -6.00 70.07
CA LEU A 271 -15.04 -6.25 68.94
C LEU A 271 -16.49 -6.08 69.44
N PRO A 272 -17.30 -5.16 68.87
CA PRO A 272 -18.71 -5.12 69.20
C PRO A 272 -19.34 -6.45 68.93
N GLU A 273 -20.13 -7.00 69.85
CA GLU A 273 -20.83 -8.29 69.70
C GLU A 273 -21.62 -8.42 68.37
N ALA A 274 -22.02 -7.28 67.78
CA ALA A 274 -22.69 -7.21 66.47
C ALA A 274 -21.76 -7.43 65.27
N ASN A 275 -20.42 -7.39 65.40
CA ASN A 275 -19.45 -7.59 64.30
C ASN A 275 -18.71 -8.92 64.39
N LEU A 276 -19.14 -9.87 65.21
CA LEU A 276 -18.67 -11.27 65.26
C LEU A 276 -18.99 -12.13 64.02
N ALA A 277 -19.34 -11.49 62.92
CA ALA A 277 -19.44 -12.12 61.62
C ALA A 277 -18.08 -12.30 60.89
N LEU A 278 -16.96 -12.00 61.54
CA LEU A 278 -15.63 -12.39 61.04
C LEU A 278 -15.48 -13.90 61.16
N ASN A 279 -15.70 -14.61 60.08
CA ASN A 279 -15.48 -16.05 60.01
C ASN A 279 -13.94 -16.26 59.90
N LEU A 280 -13.26 -16.23 61.05
CA LEU A 280 -11.81 -16.47 61.14
C LEU A 280 -11.37 -17.87 60.64
N ILE A 281 -12.32 -18.69 60.26
CA ILE A 281 -12.09 -19.96 59.55
C ILE A 281 -11.85 -19.68 58.05
N ASN A 282 -12.37 -18.60 57.53
CA ASN A 282 -12.10 -18.14 56.19
C ASN A 282 -10.69 -17.48 56.12
N ILE A 283 -9.88 -17.95 55.21
CA ILE A 283 -8.48 -17.47 55.05
C ILE A 283 -8.44 -15.98 54.75
N ASP A 284 -9.31 -15.51 53.85
CA ASP A 284 -9.32 -14.10 53.45
C ASP A 284 -9.75 -13.16 54.60
N ASP A 285 -10.69 -13.55 55.43
CA ASP A 285 -11.13 -12.79 56.58
C ASP A 285 -10.04 -12.78 57.67
N ALA A 286 -9.38 -13.91 57.93
CA ALA A 286 -8.28 -14.05 58.87
C ALA A 286 -7.06 -13.20 58.41
N GLU A 287 -6.72 -13.24 57.11
CA GLU A 287 -5.65 -12.42 56.57
C GLU A 287 -5.96 -10.93 56.66
N SER A 288 -7.20 -10.55 56.34
CA SER A 288 -7.67 -9.16 56.46
C SER A 288 -7.59 -8.66 57.88
N TYR A 289 -7.97 -9.50 58.87
CA TYR A 289 -7.84 -9.17 60.29
C TYR A 289 -6.40 -8.92 60.67
N LEU A 290 -5.48 -9.84 60.30
CA LEU A 290 -4.06 -9.69 60.59
C LEU A 290 -3.43 -8.46 59.94
N LYS A 291 -3.84 -8.15 58.72
CA LYS A 291 -3.40 -6.94 57.99
C LYS A 291 -3.81 -5.64 58.74
N ASN A 292 -4.98 -5.62 59.37
CA ASN A 292 -5.49 -4.46 60.04
C ASN A 292 -5.07 -4.37 61.50
N ALA A 293 -4.72 -5.50 62.12
CA ALA A 293 -4.24 -5.56 63.51
C ALA A 293 -2.90 -4.83 63.72
N PRO A 294 -2.54 -4.39 64.93
CA PRO A 294 -1.23 -3.79 65.26
C PRO A 294 -0.08 -4.75 64.94
N LEU A 295 1.15 -4.18 64.81
CA LEU A 295 2.39 -4.94 64.55
C LEU A 295 2.79 -5.86 65.68
N SER A 296 2.52 -5.45 66.93
CA SER A 296 2.84 -6.18 68.14
C SER A 296 1.93 -5.73 69.27
N TYR A 297 2.08 -6.35 70.44
CA TYR A 297 1.40 -5.89 71.66
C TYR A 297 1.74 -4.42 71.94
N LEU A 298 0.71 -3.59 72.17
CA LEU A 298 0.90 -2.17 72.47
C LEU A 298 1.44 -2.01 73.87
N ASN A 299 2.47 -1.19 74.03
CA ASN A 299 3.01 -0.79 75.34
C ASN A 299 2.84 0.70 75.60
N SER A 300 3.00 1.15 76.85
CA SER A 300 2.90 2.55 77.22
C SER A 300 4.21 3.33 77.03
N GLU A 301 5.30 2.64 76.77
CA GLU A 301 6.61 3.23 76.54
C GLU A 301 6.79 3.72 75.12
N GLY A 302 5.99 3.17 74.17
CA GLY A 302 6.05 3.55 72.74
C GLY A 302 7.28 2.95 72.06
N THR A 303 7.64 1.75 72.46
CA THR A 303 8.76 0.98 71.88
C THR A 303 8.22 -0.26 71.17
N LEU A 304 8.81 -0.66 70.02
CA LEU A 304 8.54 -1.90 69.33
C LEU A 304 9.70 -2.83 69.56
N ASP A 305 9.49 -3.90 70.35
CA ASP A 305 10.49 -4.95 70.57
C ASP A 305 10.69 -5.75 69.27
N LEU A 306 11.90 -5.67 68.67
CA LEU A 306 12.22 -6.27 67.40
C LEU A 306 12.44 -7.80 67.49
N ASN A 307 12.65 -8.31 68.71
CA ASN A 307 12.83 -9.74 69.03
C ASN A 307 11.58 -10.35 69.64
N GLY A 308 10.57 -9.54 70.00
CA GLY A 308 9.35 -9.96 70.66
C GLY A 308 8.31 -10.61 69.76
N GLU A 309 7.13 -10.88 70.34
CA GLU A 309 6.02 -11.43 69.61
C GLU A 309 5.45 -10.40 68.63
N MET A 310 5.48 -10.78 67.32
CA MET A 310 5.02 -9.93 66.24
C MET A 310 3.78 -10.51 65.58
N ASN A 311 2.96 -9.63 65.04
CA ASN A 311 1.85 -10.02 64.14
C ASN A 311 2.39 -10.94 63.01
N PRO A 312 1.91 -12.20 62.91
CA PRO A 312 2.43 -13.19 61.96
C PRO A 312 2.46 -12.70 60.51
N TYR A 313 1.51 -11.84 60.13
CA TYR A 313 1.44 -11.29 58.79
C TYR A 313 2.64 -10.40 58.46
N PHE A 314 3.17 -9.65 59.42
CA PHE A 314 4.25 -8.71 59.22
C PHE A 314 5.61 -9.20 59.75
N ALA A 315 5.63 -10.29 60.56
CA ALA A 315 6.82 -10.78 61.26
C ALA A 315 8.04 -10.98 60.31
N LYS A 316 7.82 -11.61 59.16
CA LYS A 316 8.89 -11.83 58.17
C LYS A 316 9.44 -10.52 57.61
N LYS A 317 8.55 -9.54 57.31
CA LYS A 317 8.97 -8.24 56.78
C LYS A 317 9.66 -7.38 57.86
N ILE A 318 9.21 -7.40 59.10
CA ILE A 318 9.86 -6.70 60.20
C ILE A 318 11.25 -7.28 60.45
N LYS A 319 11.38 -8.61 60.45
CA LYS A 319 12.70 -9.26 60.61
C LYS A 319 13.65 -8.84 59.48
N ALA A 320 13.19 -8.84 58.24
CA ALA A 320 13.97 -8.37 57.10
C ALA A 320 14.34 -6.90 57.26
N LEU A 321 13.39 -6.01 57.63
CA LEU A 321 13.63 -4.60 57.90
C LEU A 321 14.68 -4.40 59.00
N THR A 322 14.63 -5.20 60.07
CA THR A 322 15.57 -5.15 61.17
C THR A 322 17.00 -5.43 60.70
N GLU A 323 17.18 -6.51 59.92
CA GLU A 323 18.50 -6.92 59.48
C GLU A 323 19.08 -6.06 58.36
N THR A 324 18.22 -5.61 57.41
CA THR A 324 18.70 -4.90 56.20
C THR A 324 18.69 -3.37 56.36
N VAL A 325 17.91 -2.81 57.27
CA VAL A 325 17.74 -1.36 57.42
C VAL A 325 18.05 -0.87 58.84
N ILE A 326 17.34 -1.43 59.86
CA ILE A 326 17.44 -0.88 61.21
C ILE A 326 18.83 -1.03 61.79
N LYS A 327 19.38 -2.27 61.82
CA LYS A 327 20.71 -2.53 62.35
C LYS A 327 21.83 -1.83 61.60
N PRO A 328 21.86 -1.82 60.26
CA PRO A 328 22.88 -1.08 59.51
C PRO A 328 22.84 0.45 59.74
N LEU A 329 21.66 1.05 59.94
CA LEU A 329 21.54 2.50 60.05
C LEU A 329 21.55 3.02 61.50
N LEU A 330 21.07 2.25 62.47
CA LEU A 330 20.93 2.69 63.87
C LEU A 330 21.89 2.01 64.82
N GLY A 331 22.54 0.91 64.38
CA GLY A 331 23.50 0.14 65.18
C GLY A 331 23.07 -1.32 65.38
N THR A 332 24.07 -2.20 65.52
CA THR A 332 23.87 -3.65 65.59
C THR A 332 23.19 -4.11 66.89
N ASP A 333 23.26 -3.29 67.95
CA ASP A 333 22.78 -3.62 69.30
C ASP A 333 21.32 -3.10 69.51
N VAL A 334 20.65 -2.64 68.47
CA VAL A 334 19.25 -2.16 68.56
C VAL A 334 18.29 -3.35 68.66
N GLU A 335 17.75 -3.54 69.90
CA GLU A 335 16.75 -4.59 70.18
C GLU A 335 15.30 -4.02 70.12
N GLU A 336 15.13 -2.72 70.32
CA GLU A 336 13.86 -2.05 70.31
C GLU A 336 13.88 -0.85 69.35
N LEU A 337 12.79 -0.68 68.58
CA LEU A 337 12.53 0.55 67.77
C LEU A 337 11.67 1.53 68.56
N THR A 338 12.29 2.64 68.97
CA THR A 338 11.57 3.76 69.62
C THR A 338 10.93 4.67 68.54
N LYS A 339 9.98 5.49 68.97
CA LYS A 339 9.37 6.50 68.07
C LYS A 339 10.40 7.49 67.54
N ASP A 340 11.37 7.91 68.36
CA ASP A 340 12.45 8.81 67.93
C ASP A 340 13.39 8.11 66.92
N SER A 341 13.71 6.86 67.16
CA SER A 341 14.51 6.05 66.22
C SER A 341 13.77 5.84 64.90
N PHE A 342 12.45 5.69 64.95
CA PHE A 342 11.61 5.60 63.73
C PHE A 342 11.63 6.91 62.90
N HIS A 343 11.46 8.06 63.58
CA HIS A 343 11.62 9.36 62.93
C HIS A 343 13.01 9.56 62.38
N LYS A 344 14.03 9.14 63.08
CA LYS A 344 15.42 9.17 62.62
C LYS A 344 15.61 8.36 61.31
N LEU A 345 14.95 7.22 61.18
CA LEU A 345 14.98 6.44 59.92
C LEU A 345 14.28 7.20 58.77
N GLN A 346 13.20 7.88 59.07
CA GLN A 346 12.52 8.74 58.06
C GLN A 346 13.47 9.85 57.60
N ASP A 347 14.10 10.53 58.51
CA ASP A 347 15.05 11.61 58.21
C ASP A 347 16.27 11.10 57.40
N ILE A 348 16.79 9.91 57.74
CA ILE A 348 17.90 9.29 57.03
C ILE A 348 17.53 8.97 55.55
N PHE A 349 16.30 8.56 55.28
CA PHE A 349 15.86 8.28 53.92
C PHE A 349 15.36 9.51 53.14
N GLN A 350 15.14 10.66 53.78
CA GLN A 350 14.61 11.87 53.15
C GLN A 350 15.52 12.35 51.99
N PRO A 351 16.86 12.42 52.12
CA PRO A 351 17.74 12.75 50.98
C PRO A 351 17.57 11.82 49.79
N PHE A 352 17.44 10.50 50.02
CA PHE A 352 17.19 9.51 48.96
C PHE A 352 15.89 9.77 48.23
N VAL A 353 14.79 10.04 48.94
CA VAL A 353 13.48 10.36 48.36
C VAL A 353 13.59 11.61 47.51
N GLN A 354 14.20 12.67 48.03
CA GLN A 354 14.36 13.94 47.31
C GLN A 354 15.24 13.78 46.06
N TRP A 355 16.25 12.92 46.12
CA TRP A 355 17.11 12.60 44.99
C TRP A 355 16.34 11.80 43.93
N THR A 356 15.55 10.79 44.32
CA THR A 356 14.75 9.99 43.43
C THR A 356 13.66 10.84 42.73
N ASP A 357 12.99 11.76 43.46
CA ASP A 357 11.99 12.68 42.94
C ASP A 357 12.57 13.66 41.89
N ARG A 358 13.90 13.91 41.90
CA ARG A 358 14.62 14.75 40.95
C ARG A 358 15.21 13.96 39.77
N MET A 359 14.94 12.66 39.68
CA MET A 359 15.40 11.86 38.53
C MET A 359 14.97 12.51 37.22
N PRO A 360 15.92 12.78 36.31
CA PRO A 360 15.55 13.37 35.01
C PRO A 360 14.72 12.40 34.17
N GLU A 361 13.81 12.95 33.37
CA GLU A 361 13.06 12.17 32.39
C GLU A 361 14.01 11.78 31.24
N VAL A 362 14.60 10.59 31.32
CA VAL A 362 15.55 10.04 30.35
C VAL A 362 15.19 8.60 30.04
N HIS A 363 15.63 8.12 28.87
CA HIS A 363 15.40 6.75 28.43
C HIS A 363 16.67 5.88 28.59
N VAL A 364 17.79 6.52 28.91
CA VAL A 364 19.10 5.84 29.11
C VAL A 364 19.21 5.12 30.44
N ASP A 365 18.26 5.28 31.34
CA ASP A 365 18.13 4.59 32.62
C ASP A 365 18.01 3.07 32.49
N THR A 366 17.64 2.59 31.33
CA THR A 366 17.59 1.14 30.98
C THR A 366 18.95 0.54 30.70
N ILE A 367 19.99 1.37 30.60
CA ILE A 367 21.39 0.95 30.40
C ILE A 367 22.11 1.00 31.76
N GLU A 368 22.99 0.02 32.02
CA GLU A 368 23.82 0.04 33.24
C GLU A 368 24.61 1.34 33.34
N ALA A 369 24.55 2.00 34.50
CA ALA A 369 25.18 3.30 34.73
C ALA A 369 26.68 3.32 34.41
N ASN A 370 27.42 2.24 34.66
CA ASN A 370 28.82 2.10 34.26
C ASN A 370 29.01 2.16 32.74
N THR A 371 28.12 1.53 31.99
CA THR A 371 28.17 1.57 30.51
C THR A 371 27.88 2.98 30.01
N VAL A 372 26.89 3.67 30.61
CA VAL A 372 26.58 5.08 30.27
C VAL A 372 27.77 5.98 30.58
N GLN A 373 28.42 5.77 31.72
CA GLN A 373 29.66 6.48 32.11
C GLN A 373 30.81 6.21 31.14
N GLU A 374 30.94 4.96 30.67
CA GLU A 374 31.94 4.58 29.66
C GLU A 374 31.71 5.31 28.36
N TYR A 375 30.45 5.40 27.88
CA TYR A 375 30.11 6.13 26.68
C TYR A 375 30.42 7.64 26.74
N LEU A 376 30.33 8.23 27.94
CA LEU A 376 30.72 9.63 28.17
C LEU A 376 32.21 9.84 28.29
N SER A 377 32.93 8.91 28.96
CA SER A 377 34.37 9.05 29.23
C SER A 377 35.25 8.65 28.06
N ASN A 378 34.82 7.66 27.28
CA ASN A 378 35.56 7.15 26.13
C ASN A 378 35.06 7.76 24.82
N GLN A 379 35.72 8.80 24.35
CA GLN A 379 35.41 9.53 23.12
C GLN A 379 35.46 8.65 21.86
N SER A 380 36.05 7.46 21.90
CA SER A 380 36.20 6.61 20.73
C SER A 380 34.82 6.15 20.16
N TYR A 381 33.83 5.94 21.03
CA TYR A 381 32.47 5.60 20.61
C TYR A 381 31.82 6.71 19.79
N GLN A 382 31.86 7.93 20.31
CA GLN A 382 31.32 9.11 19.62
C GLN A 382 32.08 9.37 18.32
N GLN A 383 33.39 9.35 18.31
CA GLN A 383 34.21 9.57 17.11
C GLN A 383 33.96 8.52 16.05
N ALA A 384 33.85 7.24 16.40
CA ALA A 384 33.56 6.17 15.45
C ALA A 384 32.19 6.35 14.75
N LEU A 385 31.19 6.80 15.51
CA LEU A 385 29.86 7.07 14.93
C LEU A 385 29.83 8.37 14.11
N GLU A 386 30.52 9.43 14.57
CA GLU A 386 30.67 10.67 13.80
C GLU A 386 31.41 10.44 12.47
N GLU A 387 32.45 9.58 12.46
CA GLU A 387 33.14 9.18 11.23
C GLU A 387 32.19 8.46 10.26
N LEU A 388 31.34 7.54 10.77
CA LEU A 388 30.33 6.86 9.96
C LEU A 388 29.28 7.83 9.41
N ILE A 389 28.82 8.81 10.20
CA ILE A 389 27.91 9.86 9.76
C ILE A 389 28.55 10.73 8.67
N GLU A 390 29.83 11.10 8.83
CA GLU A 390 30.54 11.83 7.76
C GLU A 390 30.77 10.99 6.51
N GLU A 391 31.07 9.69 6.69
CA GLU A 391 31.20 8.76 5.56
C GLU A 391 29.87 8.62 4.83
N SER A 392 28.74 8.57 5.55
CA SER A 392 27.40 8.61 5.01
C SER A 392 27.14 9.86 4.17
N HIS A 393 27.48 11.04 4.67
CA HIS A 393 27.38 12.28 3.88
C HIS A 393 28.24 12.27 2.61
N LYS A 394 29.43 11.66 2.65
CA LYS A 394 30.25 11.46 1.44
C LYS A 394 29.59 10.44 0.47
N THR A 395 28.96 9.42 1.02
CA THR A 395 28.20 8.39 0.26
C THR A 395 26.95 8.98 -0.37
N ALA A 396 26.27 9.93 0.28
CA ALA A 396 25.16 10.69 -0.27
C ALA A 396 25.49 11.32 -1.62
N PHE A 397 26.61 12.01 -1.70
CA PHE A 397 27.07 12.59 -2.95
C PHE A 397 27.34 11.55 -4.04
N VAL A 398 27.78 10.35 -3.66
CA VAL A 398 27.98 9.23 -4.60
C VAL A 398 26.64 8.69 -5.08
N LEU A 399 25.66 8.51 -4.20
CA LEU A 399 24.31 8.02 -4.54
C LEU A 399 23.54 9.01 -5.42
N ASP A 400 23.63 10.30 -5.16
CA ASP A 400 23.03 11.32 -6.03
C ASP A 400 23.61 11.28 -7.44
N ASN A 401 24.92 11.15 -7.54
CA ASN A 401 25.57 11.03 -8.85
C ASN A 401 25.24 9.70 -9.55
N LEU A 402 25.07 8.60 -8.79
CA LEU A 402 24.60 7.33 -9.35
C LEU A 402 23.14 7.42 -9.83
N LYS A 403 22.29 8.18 -9.11
CA LYS A 403 20.91 8.46 -9.52
C LYS A 403 20.87 9.24 -10.84
N GLU A 404 21.70 10.27 -10.99
CA GLU A 404 21.77 11.04 -12.24
C GLU A 404 22.37 10.21 -13.41
N LEU A 405 23.30 9.31 -13.12
CA LEU A 405 23.83 8.37 -14.12
C LEU A 405 22.75 7.35 -14.51
N GLU A 406 22.00 6.79 -13.56
CA GLU A 406 20.85 5.93 -13.82
C GLU A 406 19.78 6.66 -14.64
N ARG A 407 19.47 7.91 -14.29
CA ARG A 407 18.54 8.77 -15.05
C ARG A 407 18.96 8.91 -16.50
N LEU A 408 20.24 9.20 -16.76
CA LEU A 408 20.75 9.36 -18.12
C LEU A 408 20.60 8.07 -18.94
N LEU A 409 20.92 6.92 -18.36
CA LEU A 409 20.78 5.60 -19.00
C LEU A 409 19.32 5.25 -19.28
N LEU A 410 18.44 5.51 -18.33
CA LEU A 410 16.99 5.25 -18.47
C LEU A 410 16.37 6.15 -19.54
N TYR A 411 16.71 7.43 -19.54
CA TYR A 411 16.22 8.37 -20.55
C TYR A 411 16.75 8.02 -21.94
N GLN A 412 18.01 7.62 -22.06
CA GLN A 412 18.59 7.16 -23.33
C GLN A 412 17.83 5.96 -23.92
N GLY A 413 17.45 4.99 -23.07
CA GLY A 413 16.80 3.75 -23.51
C GLY A 413 15.30 3.84 -23.71
N TYR A 414 14.62 4.69 -22.94
CA TYR A 414 13.17 4.67 -22.84
C TYR A 414 12.47 5.95 -23.34
N MET A 415 13.19 7.04 -23.58
CA MET A 415 12.54 8.28 -24.02
C MET A 415 11.88 8.14 -25.39
N LEU A 416 12.54 7.48 -26.34
CA LEU A 416 11.98 7.30 -27.69
C LEU A 416 10.66 6.53 -27.71
N PRO A 417 10.53 5.33 -27.10
CA PRO A 417 9.27 4.60 -27.03
C PRO A 417 8.19 5.36 -26.22
N LEU A 418 8.58 6.11 -25.17
CA LEU A 418 7.62 6.90 -24.42
C LEU A 418 7.04 8.03 -25.27
N VAL A 419 7.89 8.80 -25.94
CA VAL A 419 7.45 9.93 -26.82
C VAL A 419 6.54 9.40 -27.93
N ASN A 420 6.85 8.23 -28.53
CA ASN A 420 5.98 7.57 -29.50
C ASN A 420 4.65 7.14 -28.91
N SER A 421 4.55 6.90 -27.60
CA SER A 421 3.29 6.56 -26.91
C SER A 421 2.48 7.78 -26.46
N PHE A 422 2.92 9.00 -26.78
CA PHE A 422 2.19 10.24 -26.53
C PHE A 422 1.92 11.00 -27.83
N VAL A 423 2.91 11.08 -28.71
CA VAL A 423 2.82 11.91 -29.92
C VAL A 423 2.09 11.20 -31.06
N SER A 424 2.32 9.90 -31.26
CA SER A 424 1.89 9.24 -32.51
C SER A 424 1.32 7.82 -32.40
N PHE A 425 1.63 7.05 -31.38
CA PHE A 425 1.19 5.66 -31.17
C PHE A 425 1.45 4.70 -32.36
N PRO A 426 2.61 4.71 -33.04
CA PRO A 426 2.82 3.86 -34.21
C PRO A 426 2.70 2.38 -33.88
N LYS A 427 3.21 1.96 -32.71
CA LYS A 427 3.18 0.55 -32.29
C LYS A 427 1.77 -0.02 -32.08
N LEU A 428 0.80 0.80 -31.74
CA LEU A 428 -0.60 0.37 -31.61
C LEU A 428 -1.15 -0.21 -32.92
N TYR A 429 -0.64 0.25 -34.05
CA TYR A 429 -1.13 -0.14 -35.37
C TYR A 429 -0.29 -1.21 -36.07
N HIS A 430 0.79 -1.67 -35.42
CA HIS A 430 1.65 -2.73 -35.91
C HIS A 430 1.38 -4.05 -35.16
N PRO A 431 0.99 -5.14 -35.87
CA PRO A 431 0.56 -6.39 -35.21
C PRO A 431 1.62 -7.07 -34.34
N GLU A 432 2.89 -6.85 -34.66
CA GLU A 432 4.04 -7.48 -33.98
C GLU A 432 4.61 -6.63 -32.85
N GLU A 433 4.14 -5.39 -32.70
CA GLU A 433 4.61 -4.45 -31.69
C GLU A 433 3.50 -4.15 -30.68
N ARG A 434 3.87 -3.64 -29.51
CA ARG A 434 2.93 -3.26 -28.45
C ARG A 434 3.15 -1.81 -28.03
N ALA A 435 2.05 -1.07 -27.87
CA ALA A 435 2.08 0.22 -27.22
C ALA A 435 2.30 0.05 -25.70
N LEU A 436 2.89 1.07 -25.05
CA LEU A 436 3.26 0.99 -23.63
C LEU A 436 2.08 0.83 -22.65
N PHE A 437 0.86 1.07 -23.10
CA PHE A 437 -0.35 0.92 -22.28
C PHE A 437 -1.08 -0.41 -22.46
N GLU A 438 -0.60 -1.28 -23.34
CA GLU A 438 -1.20 -2.58 -23.58
C GLU A 438 -0.81 -3.57 -22.50
N GLU A 439 -1.81 -4.16 -21.83
CA GLU A 439 -1.60 -5.09 -20.73
C GLU A 439 -1.19 -6.50 -21.18
N GLY A 440 -1.61 -6.92 -22.38
CA GLY A 440 -1.35 -8.27 -22.87
C GLY A 440 -2.36 -8.73 -23.93
N THR A 441 -2.53 -10.05 -24.07
CA THR A 441 -3.44 -10.68 -25.02
C THR A 441 -4.46 -11.57 -24.31
N LEU A 442 -5.75 -11.29 -24.58
CA LEU A 442 -6.83 -12.17 -24.15
C LEU A 442 -7.09 -13.24 -25.24
N VAL A 443 -7.12 -14.50 -24.83
CA VAL A 443 -7.51 -15.64 -25.65
C VAL A 443 -8.88 -16.13 -25.19
N MET A 444 -9.89 -15.97 -26.03
CA MET A 444 -11.26 -16.34 -25.69
C MET A 444 -12.06 -16.62 -26.98
N ASP A 445 -12.97 -17.59 -26.93
CA ASP A 445 -13.88 -17.88 -28.03
C ASP A 445 -13.16 -18.20 -29.38
N GLY A 446 -11.99 -18.85 -29.29
CA GLY A 446 -11.14 -19.21 -30.46
C GLY A 446 -10.47 -18.00 -31.14
N ARG A 447 -10.37 -16.89 -30.46
CA ARG A 447 -9.79 -15.63 -30.97
C ARG A 447 -8.73 -15.07 -30.03
N HIS A 448 -7.84 -14.29 -30.62
CA HIS A 448 -6.89 -13.45 -29.91
C HIS A 448 -7.39 -11.99 -29.92
N PHE A 449 -7.35 -11.36 -28.78
CA PHE A 449 -7.64 -9.94 -28.58
C PHE A 449 -6.35 -9.31 -28.04
N THR A 450 -5.63 -8.58 -28.87
CA THR A 450 -4.31 -8.05 -28.55
C THR A 450 -4.36 -6.72 -27.82
N LEU A 451 -5.40 -5.93 -28.02
CA LEU A 451 -5.58 -4.67 -27.31
C LEU A 451 -6.36 -4.92 -26.02
N ALA A 452 -5.68 -4.79 -24.88
CA ALA A 452 -6.26 -4.82 -23.55
C ALA A 452 -5.67 -3.67 -22.72
N VAL A 453 -6.51 -2.87 -22.10
CA VAL A 453 -6.11 -1.73 -21.27
C VAL A 453 -6.54 -1.94 -19.83
N LYS A 454 -5.73 -1.48 -18.87
CA LYS A 454 -6.03 -1.55 -17.44
C LYS A 454 -7.22 -0.66 -17.09
N VAL A 455 -8.09 -1.14 -16.20
CA VAL A 455 -9.27 -0.42 -15.71
C VAL A 455 -9.17 -0.31 -14.19
N GLU A 456 -9.17 0.92 -13.68
CA GLU A 456 -9.20 1.19 -12.24
C GLU A 456 -10.64 1.43 -11.75
N ASP A 457 -11.40 2.26 -12.48
CA ASP A 457 -12.83 2.48 -12.25
C ASP A 457 -13.66 1.99 -13.45
N ARG A 458 -14.22 0.78 -13.31
CA ARG A 458 -15.04 0.16 -14.36
C ARG A 458 -16.26 1.00 -14.73
N LYS A 459 -16.90 1.62 -13.76
CA LYS A 459 -18.13 2.40 -14.01
C LYS A 459 -17.82 3.63 -14.86
N HIS A 460 -16.81 4.37 -14.49
CA HIS A 460 -16.33 5.52 -15.26
C HIS A 460 -15.88 5.11 -16.67
N HIS A 461 -15.11 4.02 -16.76
CA HIS A 461 -14.63 3.50 -18.04
C HIS A 461 -15.78 3.08 -18.96
N ILE A 462 -16.83 2.41 -18.44
CA ILE A 462 -18.02 2.05 -19.20
C ILE A 462 -18.75 3.30 -19.73
N GLU A 463 -18.95 4.31 -18.89
CA GLU A 463 -19.61 5.55 -19.28
C GLU A 463 -18.85 6.25 -20.42
N THR A 464 -17.53 6.33 -20.35
CA THR A 464 -16.67 6.95 -21.36
C THR A 464 -16.65 6.12 -22.65
N SER A 465 -16.43 4.82 -22.54
CA SER A 465 -16.29 3.92 -23.71
C SER A 465 -17.58 3.69 -24.50
N ARG A 466 -18.76 3.99 -23.95
CA ARG A 466 -20.04 3.95 -24.70
C ARG A 466 -20.01 4.81 -25.95
N SER A 467 -19.27 5.91 -25.95
CA SER A 467 -19.14 6.81 -27.11
C SER A 467 -18.18 6.30 -28.17
N SER A 468 -17.40 5.25 -27.92
CA SER A 468 -16.42 4.66 -28.84
C SER A 468 -17.02 4.06 -30.11
N ASN A 469 -18.29 3.64 -30.09
CA ASN A 469 -18.94 2.79 -31.10
C ASN A 469 -18.24 1.42 -31.26
N ILE A 470 -17.46 0.96 -30.29
CA ILE A 470 -16.76 -0.32 -30.29
C ILE A 470 -17.46 -1.25 -29.29
N PHE A 471 -17.48 -2.54 -29.59
CA PHE A 471 -17.90 -3.56 -28.63
C PHE A 471 -16.76 -3.78 -27.62
N VAL A 472 -17.01 -3.57 -26.34
CA VAL A 472 -15.97 -3.69 -25.29
C VAL A 472 -16.42 -4.68 -24.24
N ILE A 473 -15.55 -5.61 -23.91
CA ILE A 473 -15.73 -6.51 -22.76
C ILE A 473 -14.83 -6.09 -21.62
N TYR A 474 -15.34 -6.24 -20.41
CA TYR A 474 -14.59 -6.01 -19.17
C TYR A 474 -14.32 -7.36 -18.52
N CYS A 475 -13.06 -7.62 -18.22
CA CYS A 475 -12.67 -8.86 -17.60
C CYS A 475 -11.97 -8.61 -16.27
N GLU A 476 -12.39 -9.34 -15.24
CA GLU A 476 -11.60 -9.51 -14.01
C GLU A 476 -10.55 -10.58 -14.26
N LEU A 477 -9.31 -10.28 -13.89
CA LEU A 477 -8.19 -11.21 -13.96
C LEU A 477 -7.94 -11.85 -12.61
N TYR A 478 -7.64 -13.14 -12.62
CA TYR A 478 -7.38 -13.95 -11.45
C TYR A 478 -6.04 -14.65 -11.58
N GLY A 479 -5.23 -14.62 -10.53
CA GLY A 479 -3.96 -15.35 -10.44
C GLY A 479 -4.14 -16.86 -10.28
N ALA A 480 -3.03 -17.55 -10.04
CA ALA A 480 -3.00 -19.01 -9.91
C ALA A 480 -3.85 -19.54 -8.74
N GLU A 481 -4.02 -18.77 -7.67
CA GLU A 481 -4.82 -19.10 -6.49
C GLU A 481 -6.26 -18.54 -6.59
N TYR A 482 -6.69 -18.11 -7.78
CA TYR A 482 -7.98 -17.47 -8.04
C TYR A 482 -8.24 -16.18 -7.25
N GLU A 483 -7.20 -15.53 -6.72
CA GLU A 483 -7.29 -14.18 -6.20
C GLU A 483 -7.45 -13.17 -7.36
N LYS A 484 -8.34 -12.20 -7.17
CA LYS A 484 -8.52 -11.11 -8.13
C LYS A 484 -7.29 -10.21 -8.11
N THR A 485 -6.67 -10.03 -9.28
CA THR A 485 -5.50 -9.16 -9.46
C THR A 485 -5.89 -7.75 -9.88
N TYR A 486 -6.45 -7.60 -11.07
CA TYR A 486 -6.91 -6.32 -11.62
C TYR A 486 -7.97 -6.53 -12.71
N GLU A 487 -8.49 -5.44 -13.28
CA GLU A 487 -9.47 -5.47 -14.34
C GLU A 487 -8.90 -4.92 -15.65
N ILE A 488 -9.40 -5.46 -16.77
CA ILE A 488 -9.05 -4.99 -18.10
C ILE A 488 -10.30 -4.72 -18.94
N ALA A 489 -10.19 -3.73 -19.84
CA ALA A 489 -11.13 -3.51 -20.92
C ALA A 489 -10.53 -3.98 -22.23
N VAL A 490 -11.28 -4.79 -22.96
CA VAL A 490 -10.82 -5.40 -24.21
C VAL A 490 -11.82 -5.07 -25.33
N PRO A 491 -11.44 -4.19 -26.27
CA PRO A 491 -12.27 -3.87 -27.43
C PRO A 491 -12.27 -5.03 -28.43
N ILE A 492 -13.46 -5.42 -28.88
CA ILE A 492 -13.65 -6.40 -29.94
C ILE A 492 -13.89 -5.65 -31.24
N THR A 493 -12.91 -5.69 -32.12
CA THR A 493 -12.84 -4.81 -33.27
C THR A 493 -13.23 -5.47 -34.58
N SER A 494 -13.12 -6.82 -34.68
CA SER A 494 -13.52 -7.56 -35.88
C SER A 494 -14.24 -8.88 -35.57
N GLY A 495 -14.87 -9.48 -36.56
CA GLY A 495 -15.64 -10.71 -36.45
C GLY A 495 -17.10 -10.50 -36.02
N SER A 496 -17.55 -11.27 -35.04
CA SER A 496 -18.89 -11.22 -34.46
C SER A 496 -18.83 -11.37 -32.95
N ARG A 497 -19.93 -11.17 -32.24
CA ARG A 497 -20.04 -11.43 -30.81
C ARG A 497 -19.65 -12.87 -30.44
N GLY A 498 -19.99 -13.84 -31.32
CA GLY A 498 -19.78 -15.25 -31.07
C GLY A 498 -20.41 -15.73 -29.77
N ASN A 499 -19.67 -16.48 -28.95
CA ASN A 499 -20.13 -16.99 -27.65
C ASN A 499 -19.70 -16.12 -26.47
N ILE A 500 -19.41 -14.81 -26.70
CA ILE A 500 -19.02 -13.86 -25.64
C ILE A 500 -20.28 -13.44 -24.87
N ARG A 501 -20.24 -13.63 -23.56
CA ARG A 501 -21.34 -13.35 -22.63
C ARG A 501 -20.79 -13.11 -21.23
N LEU A 502 -21.60 -12.55 -20.35
CA LEU A 502 -21.27 -12.43 -18.93
C LEU A 502 -20.90 -13.80 -18.34
N ASN A 503 -19.95 -13.80 -17.43
CA ASN A 503 -19.38 -15.00 -16.78
C ASN A 503 -18.66 -15.97 -17.75
N LYS A 504 -18.35 -15.57 -18.97
CA LYS A 504 -17.48 -16.34 -19.87
C LYS A 504 -16.04 -16.26 -19.36
N TRP A 505 -15.36 -17.40 -19.34
CA TRP A 505 -13.95 -17.50 -19.00
C TRP A 505 -13.08 -17.57 -20.24
N GLY A 506 -11.87 -17.03 -20.13
CA GLY A 506 -10.79 -17.08 -21.09
C GLY A 506 -9.44 -17.08 -20.36
N ILE A 507 -8.37 -17.02 -21.14
CA ILE A 507 -6.98 -16.93 -20.65
C ILE A 507 -6.42 -15.59 -21.10
N PHE A 508 -5.78 -14.90 -20.18
CA PHE A 508 -5.06 -13.66 -20.46
C PHE A 508 -3.58 -13.86 -20.22
N ASN A 509 -2.76 -13.61 -21.24
CA ASN A 509 -1.31 -13.60 -21.14
C ASN A 509 -0.85 -12.15 -21.03
N ASP A 510 -0.24 -11.77 -19.91
CA ASP A 510 0.32 -10.45 -19.72
C ASP A 510 1.59 -10.23 -20.56
N ILE A 511 2.10 -9.00 -20.57
CA ILE A 511 3.33 -8.67 -21.32
C ILE A 511 4.60 -9.35 -20.80
N ASN A 512 4.58 -9.85 -19.55
CA ASN A 512 5.68 -10.57 -18.93
C ASN A 512 5.61 -12.09 -19.20
N GLY A 513 4.54 -12.55 -19.88
CA GLY A 513 4.30 -13.95 -20.17
C GLY A 513 3.60 -14.73 -19.05
N ASN A 514 3.08 -14.04 -18.01
CA ASN A 514 2.30 -14.69 -16.98
C ASN A 514 0.88 -14.94 -17.48
N GLU A 515 0.34 -16.11 -17.13
CA GLU A 515 -1.02 -16.52 -17.49
C GLU A 515 -2.00 -16.21 -16.36
N HIS A 516 -3.12 -15.59 -16.71
CA HIS A 516 -4.21 -15.25 -15.79
C HIS A 516 -5.53 -15.81 -16.30
N HIS A 517 -6.39 -16.25 -15.40
CA HIS A 517 -7.77 -16.57 -15.74
C HIS A 517 -8.57 -15.27 -15.89
N ALA A 518 -9.21 -15.08 -17.04
CA ALA A 518 -9.99 -13.89 -17.35
C ALA A 518 -11.50 -14.21 -17.35
N LYS A 519 -12.27 -13.50 -16.54
CA LYS A 519 -13.73 -13.66 -16.45
C LYS A 519 -14.44 -12.41 -16.93
N VAL A 520 -15.34 -12.52 -17.90
CA VAL A 520 -16.15 -11.40 -18.40
C VAL A 520 -17.16 -11.00 -17.32
N VAL A 521 -17.10 -9.75 -16.89
CA VAL A 521 -17.96 -9.20 -15.82
C VAL A 521 -18.90 -8.11 -16.31
N ASP A 522 -18.56 -7.43 -17.44
CA ASP A 522 -19.43 -6.43 -18.04
C ASP A 522 -19.22 -6.33 -19.56
N ILE A 523 -20.16 -5.76 -20.29
CA ILE A 523 -20.14 -5.65 -21.75
C ILE A 523 -20.77 -4.34 -22.17
N VAL A 524 -20.04 -3.55 -22.98
CA VAL A 524 -20.61 -2.42 -23.75
C VAL A 524 -20.95 -2.91 -25.16
N GLU A 525 -22.24 -3.05 -25.45
CA GLU A 525 -22.72 -3.59 -26.72
C GLU A 525 -22.73 -2.52 -27.83
N ASN A 526 -21.96 -2.76 -28.88
CA ASN A 526 -21.98 -2.05 -30.13
C ASN A 526 -21.83 -3.05 -31.30
N PRO A 527 -22.21 -2.71 -32.54
CA PRO A 527 -22.02 -3.59 -33.68
C PRO A 527 -20.53 -3.89 -33.94
N ILE A 528 -20.19 -5.16 -34.08
CA ILE A 528 -18.82 -5.59 -34.43
C ILE A 528 -18.66 -5.62 -35.96
N SER A 529 -19.70 -6.10 -36.69
CA SER A 529 -19.75 -6.14 -38.15
C SER A 529 -21.13 -5.77 -38.68
N ILE A 530 -21.17 -5.41 -39.97
CA ILE A 530 -22.45 -5.08 -40.64
C ILE A 530 -23.33 -6.32 -40.73
N SER A 531 -22.76 -7.48 -41.10
CA SER A 531 -23.49 -8.74 -41.22
C SER A 531 -24.13 -9.17 -39.89
N GLU A 532 -23.43 -9.04 -38.79
CA GLU A 532 -23.96 -9.32 -37.45
C GLU A 532 -25.13 -8.39 -37.14
N ALA A 533 -24.97 -7.09 -37.35
CA ALA A 533 -26.01 -6.11 -37.05
C ALA A 533 -27.30 -6.29 -37.91
N MET A 534 -27.18 -6.80 -39.13
CA MET A 534 -28.34 -7.13 -39.96
C MET A 534 -29.10 -8.37 -39.44
N VAL A 535 -28.41 -9.31 -38.80
CA VAL A 535 -28.99 -10.55 -38.28
C VAL A 535 -29.46 -10.40 -36.82
N GLU A 536 -28.82 -9.56 -36.03
CA GLU A 536 -29.08 -9.37 -34.59
C GLU A 536 -30.56 -9.11 -34.25
N PRO A 537 -31.33 -8.28 -34.99
CA PRO A 537 -32.76 -8.09 -34.70
C PRO A 537 -33.55 -9.40 -34.75
N PHE A 538 -33.24 -10.28 -35.70
CA PHE A 538 -33.90 -11.57 -35.83
C PHE A 538 -33.53 -12.54 -34.74
N VAL A 539 -32.27 -12.54 -34.32
CA VAL A 539 -31.79 -13.31 -33.18
C VAL A 539 -32.46 -12.85 -31.88
N ARG A 540 -32.64 -11.56 -31.67
CA ARG A 540 -33.33 -11.00 -30.50
C ARG A 540 -34.82 -11.39 -30.50
N ILE A 541 -35.49 -11.28 -31.64
CA ILE A 541 -36.89 -11.71 -31.78
C ILE A 541 -37.02 -13.22 -31.47
N SER A 542 -36.14 -14.02 -32.04
CA SER A 542 -36.12 -15.45 -31.84
C SER A 542 -35.90 -15.81 -30.36
N ARG A 543 -34.90 -15.21 -29.68
CA ARG A 543 -34.68 -15.43 -28.26
C ARG A 543 -35.87 -15.01 -27.39
N ALA A 544 -36.47 -13.85 -27.65
CA ALA A 544 -37.67 -13.38 -26.95
C ALA A 544 -38.88 -14.30 -27.16
N PHE A 545 -38.98 -14.93 -28.33
CA PHE A 545 -40.03 -15.90 -28.62
C PHE A 545 -39.77 -17.21 -27.87
N PHE A 546 -38.57 -17.74 -27.94
CA PHE A 546 -38.23 -19.00 -27.26
C PHE A 546 -38.26 -18.88 -25.74
N SER A 547 -37.79 -17.76 -25.15
CA SER A 547 -37.87 -17.55 -23.70
C SER A 547 -39.29 -17.49 -23.17
N ARG A 548 -40.22 -16.89 -23.96
CA ARG A 548 -41.66 -16.93 -23.62
C ARG A 548 -42.26 -18.34 -23.77
N LEU A 549 -41.79 -19.11 -24.75
CA LEU A 549 -42.24 -20.49 -24.93
C LEU A 549 -41.76 -21.40 -23.76
N GLU A 550 -40.54 -21.21 -23.28
CA GLU A 550 -40.01 -21.88 -22.08
C GLU A 550 -40.80 -21.51 -20.82
N GLU A 551 -41.11 -20.22 -20.65
CA GLU A 551 -41.90 -19.70 -19.54
C GLU A 551 -43.34 -20.29 -19.55
N PHE A 552 -43.95 -20.44 -20.74
CA PHE A 552 -45.23 -21.14 -20.91
C PHE A 552 -45.09 -22.64 -20.64
N SER A 553 -44.02 -23.30 -21.05
CA SER A 553 -43.75 -24.71 -20.84
C SER A 553 -43.52 -25.03 -19.36
N SER A 554 -42.71 -24.24 -18.67
CA SER A 554 -42.44 -24.40 -17.23
C SER A 554 -43.70 -24.17 -16.36
N THR A 555 -44.51 -23.16 -16.72
CA THR A 555 -45.79 -22.88 -16.05
C THR A 555 -46.82 -24.00 -16.28
N ALA A 556 -46.81 -24.61 -17.45
CA ALA A 556 -47.68 -25.78 -17.76
C ALA A 556 -47.21 -27.04 -17.03
N GLU A 557 -45.89 -27.26 -16.92
CA GLU A 557 -45.32 -28.37 -16.16
C GLU A 557 -45.56 -28.21 -14.65
N GLU A 558 -45.40 -27.03 -14.10
CA GLU A 558 -45.65 -26.75 -12.68
C GLU A 558 -47.13 -26.96 -12.31
N GLN A 559 -48.05 -26.63 -13.22
CA GLN A 559 -49.49 -26.90 -13.06
C GLN A 559 -49.84 -28.41 -13.17
N LEU A 560 -49.07 -29.18 -13.94
CA LEU A 560 -49.25 -30.64 -14.03
C LEU A 560 -48.70 -31.34 -12.80
N PHE A 561 -47.53 -30.97 -12.32
CA PHE A 561 -46.91 -31.58 -11.09
C PHE A 561 -47.64 -31.20 -9.80
N THR A 562 -48.27 -30.03 -9.71
CA THR A 562 -49.09 -29.66 -8.53
C THR A 562 -50.44 -30.36 -8.48
N LYS A 563 -50.95 -30.94 -9.59
CA LYS A 563 -52.18 -31.74 -9.60
C LYS A 563 -51.97 -33.17 -9.11
N ASP A 564 -50.82 -33.78 -9.32
CA ASP A 564 -50.57 -35.18 -8.87
C ASP A 564 -50.26 -35.29 -7.36
N ALA A 565 -49.87 -34.21 -6.70
CA ALA A 565 -49.60 -34.19 -5.27
C ALA A 565 -50.83 -33.99 -4.36
N LYS A 566 -52.04 -33.67 -4.91
CA LYS A 566 -53.26 -33.38 -4.16
C LYS A 566 -54.41 -34.38 -4.36
N SER A 567 -54.19 -35.53 -5.01
CA SER A 567 -55.27 -36.51 -5.27
C SER A 567 -55.26 -37.74 -4.35
N LYS A 568 -54.86 -37.58 -3.10
CA LYS A 568 -55.20 -38.57 -2.04
C LYS A 568 -55.71 -37.80 -0.82
N ASP A 569 -56.96 -37.41 -0.86
CA ASP A 569 -57.95 -37.47 0.18
C ASP A 569 -59.11 -36.51 -0.06
N LYS A 570 -60.31 -37.12 0.00
CA LYS A 570 -61.65 -36.59 0.19
C LYS A 570 -62.57 -36.47 -1.03
N LYS A 571 -63.45 -37.50 -1.06
CA LYS A 571 -64.78 -37.47 -1.66
C LYS A 571 -65.63 -36.30 -1.14
N LYS A 572 -66.36 -35.71 -2.07
CA LYS A 572 -67.66 -35.03 -2.02
C LYS A 572 -67.70 -33.51 -2.24
N LYS A 573 -68.38 -33.24 -3.24
CA LYS A 573 -69.43 -32.26 -3.57
C LYS A 573 -69.05 -31.00 -4.38
N ASP A 574 -69.53 -31.09 -5.59
CA ASP A 574 -70.31 -30.13 -6.37
C ASP A 574 -69.76 -28.75 -6.72
N SER A 575 -69.80 -28.57 -8.03
CA SER A 575 -70.03 -27.33 -8.81
C SER A 575 -68.97 -26.24 -8.69
N GLY A 576 -68.27 -26.05 -9.78
CA GLY A 576 -67.55 -24.77 -10.01
C GLY A 576 -66.21 -24.82 -10.76
N SER A 577 -65.78 -25.93 -11.32
CA SER A 577 -64.45 -25.99 -11.98
C SER A 577 -64.44 -25.96 -13.51
N ALA A 578 -65.54 -25.59 -14.14
CA ALA A 578 -65.63 -25.47 -15.60
C ALA A 578 -64.95 -24.20 -16.16
N GLY A 579 -64.67 -23.19 -15.32
CA GLY A 579 -64.11 -21.91 -15.76
C GLY A 579 -62.59 -21.90 -15.92
N LEU A 580 -61.83 -22.71 -15.15
CA LEU A 580 -60.35 -22.65 -15.17
C LEU A 580 -59.72 -23.59 -16.22
N LEU A 581 -60.44 -24.66 -16.64
CA LEU A 581 -60.02 -25.51 -17.76
C LEU A 581 -60.31 -24.85 -19.12
N ALA A 582 -61.28 -23.91 -19.18
CA ALA A 582 -61.55 -23.13 -20.38
C ALA A 582 -60.44 -22.09 -20.68
N GLY A 583 -59.82 -21.47 -19.67
CA GLY A 583 -58.78 -20.43 -19.89
C GLY A 583 -57.48 -20.99 -20.49
N GLY A 584 -56.98 -22.11 -20.03
CA GLY A 584 -55.80 -22.78 -20.59
C GLY A 584 -56.07 -23.41 -21.96
N GLY A 585 -57.25 -24.01 -22.13
CA GLY A 585 -57.67 -24.54 -23.41
C GLY A 585 -57.94 -23.46 -24.48
N PHE A 586 -58.46 -22.31 -24.07
CA PHE A 586 -58.61 -21.16 -24.96
C PHE A 586 -57.28 -20.57 -25.43
N ALA A 587 -56.25 -20.50 -24.59
CA ALA A 587 -54.91 -20.02 -24.97
C ALA A 587 -54.23 -20.97 -25.97
N VAL A 588 -54.27 -22.28 -25.74
CA VAL A 588 -53.77 -23.30 -26.68
C VAL A 588 -54.63 -23.35 -27.95
N ALA A 589 -55.98 -23.23 -27.85
CA ALA A 589 -56.86 -23.16 -28.97
C ALA A 589 -56.71 -21.86 -29.76
N ALA A 590 -56.48 -20.72 -29.12
CA ALA A 590 -56.18 -19.44 -29.78
C ALA A 590 -54.85 -19.48 -30.53
N LEU A 591 -53.81 -20.08 -29.94
CA LEU A 591 -52.54 -20.30 -30.64
C LEU A 591 -52.69 -21.34 -31.75
N GLY A 592 -53.41 -22.42 -31.55
CA GLY A 592 -53.74 -23.44 -32.56
C GLY A 592 -54.59 -22.87 -33.66
N SER A 593 -55.60 -22.04 -33.36
CA SER A 593 -56.46 -21.37 -34.37
C SER A 593 -55.69 -20.27 -35.13
N SER A 594 -54.79 -19.54 -34.45
CA SER A 594 -53.89 -18.59 -35.09
C SER A 594 -52.90 -19.30 -36.02
N PHE A 595 -52.32 -20.40 -35.58
CA PHE A 595 -51.46 -21.26 -36.43
C PHE A 595 -52.26 -21.90 -37.58
N ALA A 596 -53.46 -22.41 -37.35
CA ALA A 596 -54.31 -22.93 -38.38
C ALA A 596 -54.79 -21.88 -39.35
N PHE A 597 -55.07 -20.66 -38.88
CA PHE A 597 -55.38 -19.52 -39.74
C PHE A 597 -54.19 -19.09 -40.59
N ILE A 598 -53.00 -18.99 -39.98
CA ILE A 598 -51.71 -18.68 -40.65
C ILE A 598 -51.38 -19.76 -41.67
N THR A 599 -51.49 -21.04 -41.33
CA THR A 599 -51.23 -22.16 -42.25
C THR A 599 -52.30 -22.23 -43.38
N LYS A 600 -53.55 -21.99 -43.08
CA LYS A 600 -54.61 -21.92 -44.08
C LYS A 600 -54.43 -20.73 -45.03
N THR A 601 -54.06 -19.60 -44.51
CA THR A 601 -53.78 -18.37 -45.31
C THR A 601 -52.53 -18.54 -46.16
N LEU A 602 -51.47 -19.17 -45.60
CA LEU A 602 -50.23 -19.51 -46.30
C LEU A 602 -50.43 -20.61 -47.35
N ALA A 603 -51.27 -21.60 -47.09
CA ALA A 603 -51.60 -22.67 -48.06
C ALA A 603 -52.38 -22.20 -49.31
N GLY A 604 -53.04 -21.02 -49.20
CA GLY A 604 -53.69 -20.37 -50.34
C GLY A 604 -52.78 -19.47 -51.16
N LEU A 605 -51.56 -19.19 -50.66
CA LEU A 605 -50.60 -18.33 -51.35
C LEU A 605 -49.55 -19.17 -52.11
N HIS A 606 -49.25 -18.74 -53.36
CA HIS A 606 -48.11 -19.36 -54.05
C HIS A 606 -46.83 -19.26 -53.21
N LEU A 607 -46.08 -20.35 -53.03
CA LEU A 607 -44.84 -20.43 -52.25
C LEU A 607 -43.88 -19.26 -52.58
N LYS A 608 -43.83 -18.87 -53.87
CA LYS A 608 -43.03 -17.71 -54.31
C LYS A 608 -43.47 -16.41 -53.66
N THR A 609 -44.75 -16.18 -53.45
CA THR A 609 -45.34 -14.96 -52.85
C THR A 609 -44.99 -14.92 -51.34
N VAL A 610 -45.04 -16.05 -50.63
CA VAL A 610 -44.68 -16.16 -49.23
C VAL A 610 -43.19 -15.89 -49.05
N ILE A 611 -42.32 -16.51 -49.88
CA ILE A 611 -40.87 -16.26 -49.84
C ILE A 611 -40.58 -14.77 -50.13
N PHE A 612 -41.26 -14.18 -51.12
CA PHE A 612 -41.07 -12.77 -51.47
C PHE A 612 -41.50 -11.83 -50.35
N ALA A 613 -42.61 -12.11 -49.69
CA ALA A 613 -43.09 -11.35 -48.54
C ALA A 613 -42.14 -11.43 -47.35
N LEU A 614 -41.61 -12.63 -47.05
CA LEU A 614 -40.58 -12.84 -46.02
C LEU A 614 -39.27 -12.11 -46.33
N LEU A 615 -38.85 -12.11 -47.61
CA LEU A 615 -37.65 -11.38 -48.04
C LEU A 615 -37.86 -9.87 -47.92
N ILE A 616 -39.01 -9.33 -48.27
CA ILE A 616 -39.34 -7.90 -48.10
C ILE A 616 -39.36 -7.53 -46.62
N PHE A 617 -40.03 -8.33 -45.78
CA PHE A 617 -40.10 -8.09 -44.33
C PHE A 617 -38.71 -8.14 -43.71
N SER A 618 -37.91 -9.16 -44.05
CA SER A 618 -36.54 -9.27 -43.56
C SER A 618 -35.68 -8.10 -44.00
N SER A 619 -35.81 -7.66 -45.27
CA SER A 619 -35.09 -6.52 -45.82
C SER A 619 -35.47 -5.20 -45.13
N LEU A 620 -36.74 -5.04 -44.77
CA LEU A 620 -37.26 -3.84 -44.11
C LEU A 620 -36.63 -3.65 -42.70
N ILE A 621 -36.21 -4.72 -42.05
CA ILE A 621 -35.54 -4.70 -40.73
C ILE A 621 -34.00 -4.70 -40.90
N ALA A 622 -33.48 -5.57 -41.77
CA ALA A 622 -32.05 -5.77 -41.91
C ALA A 622 -31.31 -4.57 -42.53
N ILE A 623 -31.94 -3.91 -43.55
CA ILE A 623 -31.31 -2.78 -44.24
C ILE A 623 -31.11 -1.58 -43.31
N PRO A 624 -32.13 -1.08 -42.57
CA PRO A 624 -31.90 0.00 -41.60
C PRO A 624 -30.88 -0.36 -40.51
N ALA A 625 -30.92 -1.60 -40.00
CA ALA A 625 -29.95 -2.09 -39.04
C ALA A 625 -28.52 -2.08 -39.60
N GLY A 626 -28.35 -2.54 -40.85
CA GLY A 626 -27.09 -2.51 -41.57
C GLY A 626 -26.55 -1.08 -41.79
N ILE A 627 -27.43 -0.16 -42.17
CA ILE A 627 -27.08 1.27 -42.36
C ILE A 627 -26.64 1.88 -41.03
N ALA A 628 -27.37 1.63 -39.93
CA ALA A 628 -27.04 2.11 -38.62
C ALA A 628 -25.69 1.55 -38.16
N ALA A 629 -25.45 0.25 -38.39
CA ALA A 629 -24.17 -0.40 -38.09
C ALA A 629 -23.02 0.19 -38.92
N TYR A 630 -23.23 0.37 -40.24
CA TYR A 630 -22.23 1.00 -41.09
C TYR A 630 -21.83 2.39 -40.55
N TYR A 631 -22.84 3.20 -40.17
CA TYR A 631 -22.58 4.52 -39.58
C TYR A 631 -21.79 4.44 -38.27
N LYS A 632 -22.10 3.51 -37.38
CA LYS A 632 -21.34 3.29 -36.14
C LYS A 632 -19.93 2.78 -36.43
N LEU A 633 -19.78 1.80 -37.32
CA LEU A 633 -18.47 1.19 -37.63
C LEU A 633 -17.50 2.19 -38.30
N THR A 634 -18.00 3.15 -39.08
CA THR A 634 -17.18 4.21 -39.68
C THR A 634 -16.79 5.31 -38.69
N ARG A 635 -17.42 5.33 -37.51
CA ARG A 635 -17.17 6.30 -36.44
C ARG A 635 -16.52 5.68 -35.20
N ARG A 636 -15.99 4.46 -35.33
CA ARG A 636 -15.27 3.81 -34.21
C ARG A 636 -14.06 4.63 -33.81
N ASP A 637 -13.88 4.80 -32.49
CA ASP A 637 -12.88 5.67 -31.92
C ASP A 637 -12.22 4.97 -30.69
N LEU A 638 -10.91 4.73 -30.78
CA LEU A 638 -10.14 4.13 -29.71
C LEU A 638 -9.77 5.14 -28.62
N SER A 639 -9.81 6.45 -28.89
CA SER A 639 -9.45 7.49 -27.93
C SER A 639 -10.24 7.36 -26.63
N THR A 640 -11.55 7.11 -26.74
CA THR A 640 -12.44 6.99 -25.57
C THR A 640 -12.18 5.76 -24.71
N ILE A 641 -11.52 4.73 -25.24
CA ILE A 641 -11.07 3.57 -24.47
C ILE A 641 -9.90 3.99 -23.56
N LEU A 642 -8.95 4.74 -24.07
CA LEU A 642 -7.82 5.27 -23.30
C LEU A 642 -8.27 6.37 -22.32
N GLU A 643 -9.18 7.25 -22.74
CA GLU A 643 -9.79 8.27 -21.87
C GLU A 643 -10.46 7.63 -20.65
N GLY A 644 -11.16 6.49 -20.85
CA GLY A 644 -11.73 5.70 -19.76
C GLY A 644 -10.68 5.19 -18.75
N SER A 645 -9.44 4.94 -19.19
CA SER A 645 -8.30 4.60 -18.34
C SER A 645 -7.54 5.83 -17.81
N GLY A 646 -8.10 7.04 -17.96
CA GLY A 646 -7.57 8.27 -17.39
C GLY A 646 -6.56 9.03 -18.28
N TRP A 647 -6.36 8.62 -19.54
CA TRP A 647 -5.53 9.35 -20.49
C TRP A 647 -6.18 10.65 -20.94
N GLY A 648 -5.40 11.70 -21.14
CA GLY A 648 -5.85 12.92 -21.81
C GLY A 648 -5.58 12.84 -23.30
N ILE A 649 -6.52 12.28 -24.07
CA ILE A 649 -6.38 12.12 -25.51
C ILE A 649 -6.88 13.39 -26.22
N ASN A 650 -6.00 14.01 -26.98
CA ASN A 650 -6.27 15.26 -27.69
C ASN A 650 -6.79 15.03 -29.10
N SER A 651 -6.41 13.95 -29.75
CA SER A 651 -6.78 13.66 -31.13
C SER A 651 -7.53 12.33 -31.27
N ARG A 652 -8.57 12.31 -32.13
CA ARG A 652 -9.37 11.09 -32.34
C ARG A 652 -8.57 9.98 -32.98
N MET A 653 -8.63 8.80 -32.40
CA MET A 653 -7.96 7.58 -32.87
C MET A 653 -8.99 6.70 -33.63
N LYS A 654 -9.33 7.11 -34.87
CA LYS A 654 -10.33 6.40 -35.68
C LYS A 654 -9.81 5.04 -36.11
N LEU A 655 -10.66 4.02 -35.93
CA LEU A 655 -10.36 2.64 -36.29
C LEU A 655 -10.87 2.30 -37.69
N THR A 656 -9.99 1.97 -38.62
CA THR A 656 -10.33 1.45 -39.92
C THR A 656 -10.62 -0.05 -39.88
N LYS A 657 -11.27 -0.60 -40.93
CA LYS A 657 -11.50 -2.05 -41.01
C LYS A 657 -10.20 -2.84 -40.99
N LYS A 658 -9.16 -2.40 -41.72
CA LYS A 658 -7.86 -3.07 -41.77
C LYS A 658 -7.21 -3.11 -40.40
N GLN A 659 -7.22 -2.01 -39.65
CA GLN A 659 -6.70 -1.93 -38.30
C GLN A 659 -7.54 -2.75 -37.31
N ALA A 660 -8.85 -2.85 -37.52
CA ALA A 660 -9.74 -3.65 -36.68
C ALA A 660 -9.34 -5.13 -36.66
N ASP A 661 -8.90 -5.65 -37.81
CA ASP A 661 -8.46 -7.06 -37.95
C ASP A 661 -7.10 -7.30 -37.25
N THR A 662 -6.33 -6.25 -36.91
CA THR A 662 -5.09 -6.33 -36.14
C THR A 662 -5.34 -6.65 -34.67
N PHE A 663 -6.34 -6.01 -34.05
CA PHE A 663 -6.61 -6.16 -32.62
C PHE A 663 -7.46 -7.39 -32.28
N THR A 664 -8.23 -7.91 -33.23
CA THR A 664 -9.06 -9.10 -33.04
C THR A 664 -8.90 -10.03 -34.22
N TYR A 665 -8.31 -11.21 -34.04
CA TYR A 665 -8.11 -12.15 -35.12
C TYR A 665 -8.29 -13.62 -34.68
N HIS A 666 -8.61 -14.47 -35.66
CA HIS A 666 -8.54 -15.93 -35.53
C HIS A 666 -7.16 -16.43 -35.91
N PRO A 667 -6.60 -17.41 -35.19
CA PRO A 667 -5.37 -18.04 -35.63
C PRO A 667 -5.56 -18.67 -37.03
N ASN A 668 -4.66 -18.39 -37.96
CA ASN A 668 -4.68 -19.01 -39.25
C ASN A 668 -4.30 -20.50 -39.11
N ILE A 669 -5.23 -21.39 -39.43
CA ILE A 669 -4.95 -22.80 -39.57
C ILE A 669 -4.44 -22.96 -41.02
N SER A 670 -3.12 -22.88 -41.19
CA SER A 670 -2.46 -23.19 -42.48
C SER A 670 -2.35 -24.69 -42.68
#